data_86b89c2cc78f19e18c0d11ad23a66464
#
_entry.id   86b89c2cc78f19e18c0d11ad23a66464
#
_cell.length_a   1.000
_cell.length_b   1.000
_cell.length_c   1.000
_cell.angle_alpha   90.00
_cell.angle_beta   90.00
_cell.angle_gamma   90.00
#
_symmetry.space_group_name_H-M   'P 1'
#
loop_
_entity.id
_entity.type
_entity.pdbx_description
1 polymer ?
#
loop_
_entity_poly.entity_id
_entity_poly.type
_entity_poly.pdbx_seq_one_letter_code
_entity_poly.pdbx_strand_id
1 'polypeptide(L)'
;METRITELVSLLNQYAKEYYQLDRPSVSDAEYDQLYRELVELETAHPELILPDSPTHRVGGKVLDGFEKYSHVYPLFSLQDAFSRAELETFDQRVRKEFPQVSYICELKIDGLSISLTYEAGKLVVGATRGDGSIGENITENLKRVADIPLTLPEAIDITVRGECYMPKASFARVNKQREEAGEAEFANPRNAAAGTLRQLDTAVVAQRGLATFLYQEASPSDAVSQSEVLHKLDTLGFTTNHDYHLANTIDDVWEFIEKMAEHRDDLPYEIDGIVIKVNDLATQEELGFTVKAPRWAVAYKFPAEEKEAEILSVDWTVGRTGVVTPTANLSPVQLAGTTVSRATLHNVDYIAEKDIRIGDTVIVYKAGDIIPAVLKVVDKYRTTQEPMPVPTICPSCAGILQHYEDEVALRCINPLCPSQLMSKLEHFASRDAMNIAGLGTSIVEKLFLSQLVHDVADIYQLTVADILTLDGFKEKSAEKLYQAIQSSKTNSAERLLFGLGIRHVGSKASKILLEKFGDLESLARADQDTIASLEGLGQVIAKSITTYFASQGAQQLLDELKEVGVNLAYLGQVADENAALSGMTVVLTGKLERMKRNEAKAKLESLGANVAGSVSKKTNLVVAGTDAGSKLAKAQELGIEIKDEAWLENL
;
A
#
# COMPACT_ATOMS: atom_id res chain seq x y z
N MET A 1 -19.41 0.26 14.30
CA MET A 1 -18.02 -0.16 14.53
C MET A 1 -17.53 -1.03 13.37
N GLU A 2 -18.11 -2.19 13.11
CA GLU A 2 -17.82 -3.05 11.94
C GLU A 2 -17.85 -2.28 10.61
N THR A 3 -18.87 -1.45 10.41
CA THR A 3 -19.01 -0.57 9.24
C THR A 3 -17.83 0.40 9.12
N ARG A 4 -17.37 0.95 10.24
CA ARG A 4 -16.24 1.90 10.24
C ARG A 4 -14.91 1.22 9.92
N ILE A 5 -14.68 0.02 10.43
CA ILE A 5 -13.50 -0.80 10.07
C ILE A 5 -13.51 -1.08 8.56
N THR A 6 -14.65 -1.49 8.02
CA THR A 6 -14.79 -1.77 6.58
C THR A 6 -14.55 -0.53 5.71
N GLU A 7 -15.08 0.62 6.11
CA GLU A 7 -14.82 1.90 5.45
C GLU A 7 -13.33 2.25 5.47
N LEU A 8 -12.69 2.17 6.64
CA LEU A 8 -11.27 2.49 6.81
C LEU A 8 -10.38 1.55 5.99
N VAL A 9 -10.65 0.25 6.01
CA VAL A 9 -9.92 -0.74 5.21
C VAL A 9 -10.05 -0.44 3.72
N SER A 10 -11.26 -0.15 3.25
CA SER A 10 -11.49 0.20 1.84
C SER A 10 -10.77 1.49 1.44
N LEU A 11 -10.89 2.52 2.27
CA LEU A 11 -10.28 3.84 2.05
C LEU A 11 -8.76 3.74 2.04
N LEU A 12 -8.18 3.11 3.04
CA LEU A 12 -6.73 2.97 3.20
C LEU A 12 -6.11 2.07 2.13
N ASN A 13 -6.80 1.03 1.69
CA ASN A 13 -6.35 0.23 0.56
C ASN A 13 -6.40 1.01 -0.77
N GLN A 14 -7.43 1.83 -0.96
CA GLN A 14 -7.50 2.74 -2.10
C GLN A 14 -6.35 3.75 -2.05
N TYR A 15 -6.13 4.41 -0.93
CA TYR A 15 -5.09 5.40 -0.74
C TYR A 15 -3.68 4.81 -0.86
N ALA A 16 -3.45 3.62 -0.30
CA ALA A 16 -2.21 2.89 -0.51
C ALA A 16 -1.96 2.59 -1.99
N LYS A 17 -3.00 2.26 -2.75
CA LYS A 17 -2.91 2.03 -4.19
C LYS A 17 -2.58 3.30 -4.96
N GLU A 18 -3.27 4.39 -4.66
CA GLU A 18 -3.03 5.70 -5.26
C GLU A 18 -1.61 6.19 -4.98
N TYR A 19 -1.14 6.01 -3.75
CA TYR A 19 0.18 6.39 -3.29
C TYR A 19 1.30 5.53 -3.90
N TYR A 20 1.20 4.18 -3.75
CA TYR A 20 2.30 3.28 -4.10
C TYR A 20 2.26 2.78 -5.54
N GLN A 21 1.15 2.92 -6.26
CA GLN A 21 0.99 2.36 -7.60
C GLN A 21 0.72 3.40 -8.69
N LEU A 22 0.00 4.46 -8.36
CA LEU A 22 -0.45 5.43 -9.36
C LEU A 22 0.39 6.72 -9.37
N ASP A 23 1.30 6.93 -8.40
CA ASP A 23 2.02 8.18 -8.15
C ASP A 23 1.07 9.41 -8.18
N ARG A 24 -0.19 9.21 -7.78
CA ARG A 24 -1.25 10.22 -7.70
C ARG A 24 -2.03 10.00 -6.42
N PRO A 25 -1.38 10.21 -5.28
CA PRO A 25 -2.06 10.04 -4.01
C PRO A 25 -3.23 11.02 -3.93
N SER A 26 -4.38 10.52 -3.55
CA SER A 26 -5.59 11.28 -3.28
C SER A 26 -5.77 11.59 -1.80
N VAL A 27 -4.92 11.10 -0.91
CA VAL A 27 -4.78 11.43 0.51
C VAL A 27 -3.33 11.54 0.88
N SER A 28 -3.08 12.23 1.89
CA SER A 28 -1.80 12.54 2.47
C SER A 28 -1.37 11.49 3.50
N ASP A 29 -0.04 11.36 3.78
CA ASP A 29 0.50 10.39 4.74
C ASP A 29 -0.11 10.56 6.15
N ALA A 30 -0.37 11.81 6.69
CA ALA A 30 -0.95 11.99 8.03
C ALA A 30 -2.47 11.69 8.10
N GLU A 31 -3.23 11.91 7.03
CA GLU A 31 -4.61 11.41 6.97
C GLU A 31 -4.60 9.90 6.78
N TYR A 32 -3.75 9.38 5.91
CA TYR A 32 -3.52 7.94 5.84
C TYR A 32 -3.11 7.39 7.20
N ASP A 33 -2.11 7.99 7.84
CA ASP A 33 -1.60 7.59 9.13
C ASP A 33 -2.64 7.78 10.26
N GLN A 34 -3.46 8.84 10.22
CA GLN A 34 -4.54 9.05 11.17
C GLN A 34 -5.65 8.00 10.99
N LEU A 35 -6.09 7.78 9.75
CA LEU A 35 -7.08 6.75 9.42
C LEU A 35 -6.52 5.36 9.70
N TYR A 36 -5.25 5.14 9.44
CA TYR A 36 -4.54 3.91 9.75
C TYR A 36 -4.50 3.65 11.27
N ARG A 37 -4.26 4.69 12.09
CA ARG A 37 -4.34 4.57 13.55
C ARG A 37 -5.74 4.27 14.02
N GLU A 38 -6.73 5.00 13.52
CA GLU A 38 -8.13 4.74 13.86
C GLU A 38 -8.45 3.28 13.56
N LEU A 39 -7.98 2.76 12.42
CA LEU A 39 -8.16 1.36 12.07
C LEU A 39 -7.43 0.42 13.04
N VAL A 40 -6.17 0.70 13.38
CA VAL A 40 -5.39 -0.09 14.36
C VAL A 40 -6.06 -0.11 15.72
N GLU A 41 -6.56 1.03 16.22
CA GLU A 41 -7.27 1.12 17.50
C GLU A 41 -8.56 0.29 17.49
N LEU A 42 -9.35 0.40 16.41
CA LEU A 42 -10.58 -0.37 16.26
C LEU A 42 -10.31 -1.88 16.15
N GLU A 43 -9.31 -2.29 15.37
CA GLU A 43 -8.92 -3.70 15.23
C GLU A 43 -8.28 -4.27 16.51
N THR A 44 -7.56 -3.43 17.26
CA THR A 44 -7.02 -3.84 18.58
C THR A 44 -8.14 -4.05 19.59
N ALA A 45 -9.16 -3.19 19.57
CA ALA A 45 -10.33 -3.31 20.44
C ALA A 45 -11.27 -4.46 20.04
N HIS A 46 -11.27 -4.82 18.75
CA HIS A 46 -12.17 -5.82 18.16
C HIS A 46 -11.42 -6.77 17.20
N PRO A 47 -10.53 -7.65 17.70
CA PRO A 47 -9.75 -8.57 16.86
C PRO A 47 -10.60 -9.49 15.97
N GLU A 48 -11.84 -9.77 16.39
CA GLU A 48 -12.80 -10.57 15.64
C GLU A 48 -13.37 -9.89 14.39
N LEU A 49 -13.18 -8.56 14.26
CA LEU A 49 -13.64 -7.77 13.11
C LEU A 49 -12.53 -7.44 12.11
N ILE A 50 -11.33 -7.96 12.31
CA ILE A 50 -10.20 -7.73 11.40
C ILE A 50 -10.51 -8.31 10.02
N LEU A 51 -10.48 -7.45 8.99
CA LEU A 51 -10.72 -7.88 7.63
C LEU A 51 -9.44 -8.47 7.00
N PRO A 52 -9.56 -9.52 6.17
CA PRO A 52 -8.40 -10.16 5.53
C PRO A 52 -7.56 -9.24 4.64
N ASP A 53 -8.20 -8.20 4.12
CA ASP A 53 -7.57 -7.18 3.26
C ASP A 53 -7.23 -5.90 4.03
N SER A 54 -7.29 -5.92 5.35
CA SER A 54 -6.89 -4.78 6.16
C SER A 54 -5.46 -4.35 5.84
N PRO A 55 -5.23 -3.06 5.55
CA PRO A 55 -3.89 -2.53 5.33
C PRO A 55 -3.05 -2.63 6.62
N THR A 56 -3.70 -2.82 7.77
CA THR A 56 -3.00 -3.11 9.02
C THR A 56 -2.28 -4.46 8.96
N HIS A 57 -2.55 -5.33 8.01
CA HIS A 57 -1.87 -6.59 7.73
C HIS A 57 -1.07 -6.59 6.41
N ARG A 58 -0.90 -5.43 5.73
CA ARG A 58 -0.11 -5.29 4.50
C ARG A 58 1.02 -4.29 4.65
N VAL A 59 2.14 -4.57 4.01
CA VAL A 59 3.12 -3.58 3.60
C VAL A 59 2.64 -3.00 2.27
N GLY A 60 2.53 -1.67 2.13
CA GLY A 60 1.94 -1.05 0.94
C GLY A 60 2.78 -1.20 -0.33
N GLY A 61 2.11 -1.23 -1.48
CA GLY A 61 2.69 -1.18 -2.83
C GLY A 61 2.67 -2.50 -3.60
N LYS A 62 2.24 -2.45 -4.88
CA LYS A 62 2.31 -3.56 -5.84
C LYS A 62 3.36 -3.27 -6.91
N VAL A 63 4.03 -4.31 -7.38
CA VAL A 63 4.96 -4.23 -8.52
C VAL A 63 4.23 -3.78 -9.79
N LEU A 64 4.77 -2.81 -10.51
CA LEU A 64 4.18 -2.31 -11.76
C LEU A 64 4.46 -3.28 -12.91
N ASP A 65 3.48 -3.48 -13.82
CA ASP A 65 3.71 -4.19 -15.06
C ASP A 65 4.64 -3.35 -15.95
N GLY A 66 5.74 -3.95 -16.41
CA GLY A 66 6.79 -3.27 -17.19
C GLY A 66 8.18 -3.37 -16.57
N PHE A 67 8.27 -3.69 -15.28
CA PHE A 67 9.50 -4.11 -14.62
C PHE A 67 9.37 -5.56 -14.15
N GLU A 68 10.45 -6.33 -14.22
CA GLU A 68 10.47 -7.67 -13.68
C GLU A 68 10.23 -7.65 -12.17
N LYS A 69 9.51 -8.64 -11.68
CA LYS A 69 9.28 -8.82 -10.26
C LYS A 69 10.54 -9.35 -9.58
N TYR A 70 10.86 -8.79 -8.44
CA TYR A 70 11.97 -9.25 -7.62
C TYR A 70 11.48 -9.65 -6.23
N SER A 71 11.69 -10.91 -5.86
CA SER A 71 11.38 -11.41 -4.51
C SER A 71 12.55 -11.08 -3.58
N HIS A 72 12.28 -10.30 -2.54
CA HIS A 72 13.29 -9.92 -1.56
C HIS A 72 13.73 -11.13 -0.72
N VAL A 73 15.03 -11.39 -0.68
CA VAL A 73 15.61 -12.43 0.21
C VAL A 73 15.35 -12.07 1.68
N TYR A 74 15.46 -10.82 2.00
CA TYR A 74 15.15 -10.27 3.33
C TYR A 74 13.90 -9.39 3.21
N PRO A 75 12.78 -9.67 3.93
CA PRO A 75 11.57 -8.85 3.86
C PRO A 75 11.80 -7.42 4.33
N LEU A 76 11.15 -6.44 3.68
CA LEU A 76 11.15 -5.04 4.09
C LEU A 76 9.90 -4.77 4.93
N PHE A 77 10.10 -4.23 6.12
CA PHE A 77 9.00 -3.88 7.04
C PHE A 77 8.73 -2.38 7.00
N SER A 78 7.47 -2.01 7.26
CA SER A 78 7.12 -0.63 7.58
C SER A 78 7.55 -0.31 9.01
N LEU A 79 7.67 0.96 9.35
CA LEU A 79 7.85 1.40 10.74
C LEU A 79 6.48 1.68 11.37
N GLN A 80 6.40 1.58 12.69
CA GLN A 80 5.27 2.10 13.45
C GLN A 80 5.46 3.61 13.57
N ASP A 81 4.41 4.40 13.31
CA ASP A 81 4.47 5.85 13.46
C ASP A 81 4.14 6.29 14.88
N ALA A 82 4.75 7.39 15.30
CA ALA A 82 4.43 8.15 16.50
C ALA A 82 4.30 9.65 16.13
N PHE A 83 3.35 10.36 16.73
CA PHE A 83 3.06 11.77 16.41
C PHE A 83 3.08 12.66 17.67
N SER A 84 3.36 12.06 18.81
CA SER A 84 3.46 12.77 20.07
C SER A 84 4.59 12.23 20.94
N ARG A 85 5.08 13.08 21.84
CA ARG A 85 6.04 12.68 22.86
C ARG A 85 5.51 11.53 23.73
N ALA A 86 4.24 11.55 24.09
CA ALA A 86 3.61 10.49 24.90
C ALA A 86 3.66 9.12 24.23
N GLU A 87 3.54 9.07 22.90
CA GLU A 87 3.67 7.81 22.16
C GLU A 87 5.11 7.30 22.11
N LEU A 88 6.08 8.21 22.00
CA LEU A 88 7.51 7.86 22.12
C LEU A 88 7.86 7.36 23.54
N GLU A 89 7.31 7.98 24.57
CA GLU A 89 7.45 7.50 25.95
C GLU A 89 6.83 6.11 26.14
N THR A 90 5.72 5.82 25.48
CA THR A 90 5.10 4.48 25.48
C THR A 90 6.00 3.46 24.79
N PHE A 91 6.62 3.84 23.67
CA PHE A 91 7.61 3.00 22.99
C PHE A 91 8.82 2.72 23.89
N ASP A 92 9.41 3.76 24.50
CA ASP A 92 10.56 3.65 25.41
C ASP A 92 10.26 2.76 26.62
N GLN A 93 9.11 2.97 27.28
CA GLN A 93 8.67 2.13 28.40
C GLN A 93 8.55 0.66 28.04
N ARG A 94 8.00 0.36 26.85
CA ARG A 94 7.89 -1.02 26.35
C ARG A 94 9.26 -1.66 26.16
N VAL A 95 10.22 -0.93 25.55
CA VAL A 95 11.57 -1.44 25.30
C VAL A 95 12.34 -1.59 26.63
N ARG A 96 12.34 -0.56 27.49
CA ARG A 96 13.05 -0.58 28.76
C ARG A 96 12.51 -1.58 29.79
N LYS A 97 11.29 -2.01 29.65
CA LYS A 97 10.74 -3.08 30.47
C LYS A 97 11.51 -4.39 30.32
N GLU A 98 12.01 -4.66 29.12
CA GLU A 98 12.82 -5.86 28.81
C GLU A 98 14.32 -5.54 28.83
N PHE A 99 14.71 -4.33 28.41
CA PHE A 99 16.10 -3.86 28.27
C PHE A 99 16.31 -2.51 28.98
N PRO A 100 16.48 -2.48 30.32
CA PRO A 100 16.51 -1.22 31.09
C PRO A 100 17.62 -0.24 30.71
N GLN A 101 18.72 -0.72 30.12
CA GLN A 101 19.88 0.10 29.75
C GLN A 101 20.00 0.34 28.25
N VAL A 102 18.87 0.30 27.52
CA VAL A 102 18.87 0.53 26.09
C VAL A 102 19.30 1.97 25.74
N SER A 103 20.06 2.09 24.65
CA SER A 103 20.34 3.37 23.97
C SER A 103 19.71 3.37 22.59
N TYR A 104 19.43 4.56 22.09
CA TYR A 104 18.81 4.77 20.80
C TYR A 104 19.74 5.51 19.84
N ILE A 105 19.51 5.30 18.55
CA ILE A 105 20.00 6.16 17.48
C ILE A 105 18.80 6.81 16.79
N CYS A 106 18.86 8.13 16.65
CA CYS A 106 17.86 8.94 15.95
C CYS A 106 18.40 9.31 14.59
N GLU A 107 17.78 8.85 13.52
CA GLU A 107 18.16 9.09 12.14
C GLU A 107 17.10 9.98 11.47
N LEU A 108 17.49 10.81 10.50
CA LEU A 108 16.53 11.59 9.72
C LEU A 108 15.67 10.66 8.85
N LYS A 109 14.35 10.86 8.89
CA LYS A 109 13.42 10.15 8.02
C LYS A 109 13.35 10.87 6.68
N ILE A 110 14.14 10.40 5.74
CA ILE A 110 14.23 10.98 4.39
C ILE A 110 12.94 10.73 3.63
N ASP A 111 12.42 11.75 2.97
CA ASP A 111 11.21 11.65 2.15
C ASP A 111 11.56 11.28 0.69
N GLY A 112 11.56 9.99 0.40
CA GLY A 112 11.96 9.42 -0.86
C GLY A 112 11.27 8.10 -1.18
N LEU A 113 11.94 7.26 -1.98
CA LEU A 113 11.52 5.92 -2.33
C LEU A 113 12.49 4.89 -1.75
N SER A 114 11.98 3.96 -0.93
CA SER A 114 12.80 2.90 -0.37
C SER A 114 13.34 1.97 -1.43
N ILE A 115 14.64 1.71 -1.38
CA ILE A 115 15.37 0.84 -2.28
C ILE A 115 16.13 -0.25 -1.52
N SER A 116 16.36 -1.37 -2.19
CA SER A 116 17.23 -2.45 -1.76
C SER A 116 18.28 -2.70 -2.85
N LEU A 117 19.55 -2.74 -2.47
CA LEU A 117 20.67 -3.01 -3.35
C LEU A 117 21.34 -4.30 -2.92
N THR A 118 21.54 -5.24 -3.83
CA THR A 118 22.23 -6.50 -3.58
C THR A 118 23.52 -6.54 -4.38
N TYR A 119 24.62 -6.82 -3.69
CA TYR A 119 25.94 -6.98 -4.27
C TYR A 119 26.40 -8.42 -4.07
N GLU A 120 27.03 -8.97 -5.11
CA GLU A 120 27.69 -10.28 -5.12
C GLU A 120 29.15 -10.07 -5.50
N ALA A 121 30.08 -10.60 -4.70
CA ALA A 121 31.51 -10.37 -4.85
C ALA A 121 31.86 -8.86 -5.06
N GLY A 122 31.17 -8.00 -4.34
CA GLY A 122 31.32 -6.54 -4.41
C GLY A 122 30.73 -5.85 -5.62
N LYS A 123 29.99 -6.54 -6.50
CA LYS A 123 29.36 -5.95 -7.70
C LYS A 123 27.86 -5.83 -7.52
N LEU A 124 27.31 -4.68 -7.92
CA LEU A 124 25.85 -4.48 -7.92
C LEU A 124 25.17 -5.42 -8.93
N VAL A 125 24.40 -6.39 -8.41
CA VAL A 125 23.67 -7.37 -9.23
C VAL A 125 22.18 -7.06 -9.30
N VAL A 126 21.58 -6.58 -8.21
CA VAL A 126 20.15 -6.24 -8.17
C VAL A 126 19.92 -4.93 -7.42
N GLY A 127 19.10 -4.08 -8.01
CA GLY A 127 18.48 -2.94 -7.35
C GLY A 127 16.97 -3.03 -7.47
N ALA A 128 16.24 -2.97 -6.37
CA ALA A 128 14.80 -3.18 -6.34
C ALA A 128 14.07 -2.16 -5.49
N THR A 129 12.80 -1.86 -5.85
CA THR A 129 11.88 -1.09 -5.00
C THR A 129 11.37 -1.96 -3.85
N ARG A 130 10.84 -1.34 -2.79
CA ARG A 130 10.23 -2.06 -1.66
C ARG A 130 9.07 -2.96 -2.10
N GLY A 131 8.21 -2.49 -3.00
CA GLY A 131 6.96 -3.16 -3.35
C GLY A 131 6.06 -3.35 -2.12
N ASP A 132 5.56 -4.58 -1.94
CA ASP A 132 4.76 -4.98 -0.77
C ASP A 132 5.63 -5.45 0.43
N GLY A 133 6.95 -5.29 0.33
CA GLY A 133 7.93 -5.73 1.31
C GLY A 133 8.47 -7.14 1.07
N SER A 134 7.76 -7.98 0.34
CA SER A 134 8.20 -9.32 -0.09
C SER A 134 8.57 -9.34 -1.57
N ILE A 135 7.80 -8.64 -2.40
CA ILE A 135 8.01 -8.55 -3.84
C ILE A 135 8.08 -7.08 -4.25
N GLY A 136 9.20 -6.67 -4.86
CA GLY A 136 9.42 -5.37 -5.43
C GLY A 136 9.52 -5.38 -6.96
N GLU A 137 9.87 -4.24 -7.55
CA GLU A 137 10.21 -4.09 -8.96
C GLU A 137 11.73 -4.10 -9.12
N ASN A 138 12.24 -4.87 -10.07
CA ASN A 138 13.64 -4.82 -10.44
C ASN A 138 13.91 -3.55 -11.26
N ILE A 139 14.59 -2.60 -10.65
CA ILE A 139 14.96 -1.31 -11.25
C ILE A 139 16.48 -1.13 -11.31
N THR A 140 17.21 -2.23 -11.42
CA THR A 140 18.69 -2.26 -11.39
C THR A 140 19.31 -1.28 -12.38
N GLU A 141 18.83 -1.28 -13.63
CA GLU A 141 19.38 -0.41 -14.69
C GLU A 141 19.11 1.08 -14.41
N ASN A 142 18.02 1.40 -13.74
CA ASN A 142 17.70 2.77 -13.32
C ASN A 142 18.61 3.20 -12.16
N LEU A 143 18.78 2.33 -11.15
CA LEU A 143 19.63 2.63 -9.99
C LEU A 143 21.11 2.72 -10.36
N LYS A 144 21.60 2.00 -11.38
CA LYS A 144 22.95 2.18 -11.95
C LYS A 144 23.20 3.59 -12.51
N ARG A 145 22.16 4.38 -12.75
CA ARG A 145 22.24 5.77 -13.24
C ARG A 145 22.23 6.81 -12.12
N VAL A 146 22.05 6.39 -10.88
CA VAL A 146 22.14 7.27 -9.71
C VAL A 146 23.62 7.37 -9.31
N ALA A 147 24.15 8.59 -9.31
CA ALA A 147 25.60 8.82 -9.31
C ALA A 147 26.30 8.40 -8.02
N ASP A 148 25.61 8.40 -6.88
CA ASP A 148 26.13 8.04 -5.56
C ASP A 148 25.96 6.55 -5.19
N ILE A 149 25.41 5.74 -6.10
CA ILE A 149 25.37 4.28 -5.93
C ILE A 149 26.64 3.66 -6.51
N PRO A 150 27.52 3.04 -5.70
CA PRO A 150 28.72 2.37 -6.19
C PRO A 150 28.34 1.13 -7.01
N LEU A 151 28.82 1.02 -8.25
CA LEU A 151 28.63 -0.19 -9.06
C LEU A 151 29.53 -1.35 -8.63
N THR A 152 30.64 -1.01 -7.97
CA THR A 152 31.59 -1.98 -7.41
C THR A 152 32.07 -1.44 -6.06
N LEU A 153 31.99 -2.28 -5.04
CA LEU A 153 32.49 -1.99 -3.71
C LEU A 153 34.01 -2.15 -3.62
N PRO A 154 34.68 -1.49 -2.67
CA PRO A 154 36.11 -1.66 -2.45
C PRO A 154 36.49 -3.09 -1.99
N GLU A 155 35.54 -3.84 -1.45
CA GLU A 155 35.70 -5.20 -1.00
C GLU A 155 34.81 -6.16 -1.80
N ALA A 156 35.34 -7.36 -2.09
CA ALA A 156 34.60 -8.40 -2.82
C ALA A 156 33.70 -9.21 -1.87
N ILE A 157 32.68 -8.57 -1.34
CA ILE A 157 31.72 -9.15 -0.38
C ILE A 157 30.33 -9.30 -0.98
N ASP A 158 29.56 -10.24 -0.41
CA ASP A 158 28.14 -10.38 -0.69
C ASP A 158 27.36 -9.63 0.39
N ILE A 159 26.62 -8.60 -0.02
CA ILE A 159 25.89 -7.75 0.92
C ILE A 159 24.57 -7.27 0.31
N THR A 160 23.52 -7.20 1.12
CA THR A 160 22.26 -6.51 0.77
C THR A 160 22.09 -5.32 1.68
N VAL A 161 21.99 -4.13 1.09
CA VAL A 161 21.83 -2.87 1.81
C VAL A 161 20.50 -2.20 1.43
N ARG A 162 19.99 -1.38 2.32
CA ARG A 162 18.74 -0.63 2.15
C ARG A 162 18.94 0.84 2.43
N GLY A 163 18.18 1.62 1.72
CA GLY A 163 18.20 3.06 1.87
C GLY A 163 16.98 3.71 1.23
N GLU A 164 17.06 5.02 1.13
CA GLU A 164 16.07 5.86 0.48
C GLU A 164 16.72 6.54 -0.72
N CYS A 165 16.06 6.43 -1.89
CA CYS A 165 16.41 7.22 -3.07
C CYS A 165 15.49 8.45 -3.10
N TYR A 166 16.07 9.63 -3.15
CA TYR A 166 15.35 10.89 -3.06
C TYR A 166 15.79 11.88 -4.14
N MET A 167 15.02 12.93 -4.31
CA MET A 167 15.39 14.04 -5.20
C MET A 167 15.80 15.25 -4.37
N PRO A 168 17.05 15.73 -4.44
CA PRO A 168 17.48 16.96 -3.79
C PRO A 168 16.61 18.16 -4.21
N LYS A 169 16.33 19.10 -3.28
CA LYS A 169 15.53 20.31 -3.54
C LYS A 169 15.99 21.07 -4.79
N ALA A 170 17.30 21.22 -5.00
CA ALA A 170 17.87 21.87 -6.19
C ALA A 170 17.56 21.10 -7.49
N SER A 171 17.62 19.77 -7.46
CA SER A 171 17.26 18.92 -8.60
C SER A 171 15.78 19.00 -8.92
N PHE A 172 14.92 18.98 -7.88
CA PHE A 172 13.48 19.13 -8.01
C PHE A 172 13.08 20.46 -8.68
N ALA A 173 13.64 21.58 -8.20
CA ALA A 173 13.40 22.89 -8.79
C ALA A 173 13.82 22.94 -10.28
N ARG A 174 14.99 22.36 -10.61
CA ARG A 174 15.48 22.28 -11.99
C ARG A 174 14.56 21.44 -12.88
N VAL A 175 14.13 20.27 -12.40
CA VAL A 175 13.26 19.35 -13.16
C VAL A 175 11.91 19.99 -13.41
N ASN A 176 11.29 20.62 -12.41
CA ASN A 176 10.00 21.28 -12.57
C ASN A 176 10.08 22.46 -13.55
N LYS A 177 11.15 23.27 -13.48
CA LYS A 177 11.37 24.33 -14.48
C LYS A 177 11.45 23.78 -15.90
N GLN A 178 12.16 22.67 -16.12
CA GLN A 178 12.24 22.02 -17.45
C GLN A 178 10.87 21.51 -17.92
N ARG A 179 10.05 20.98 -17.02
CA ARG A 179 8.69 20.51 -17.33
C ARG A 179 7.76 21.69 -17.69
N GLU A 180 7.85 22.79 -16.95
CA GLU A 180 7.12 24.03 -17.23
C GLU A 180 7.48 24.54 -18.64
N GLU A 181 8.78 24.63 -18.96
CA GLU A 181 9.27 25.04 -20.28
C GLU A 181 8.82 24.10 -21.42
N ALA A 182 8.62 22.81 -21.12
CA ALA A 182 8.09 21.80 -22.04
C ALA A 182 6.56 21.78 -22.12
N GLY A 183 5.85 22.55 -21.31
CA GLY A 183 4.39 22.55 -21.22
C GLY A 183 3.82 21.29 -20.55
N GLU A 184 4.62 20.58 -19.76
CA GLU A 184 4.24 19.41 -19.00
C GLU A 184 3.82 19.79 -17.56
N ALA A 185 2.97 18.96 -16.94
CA ALA A 185 2.59 19.16 -15.54
C ALA A 185 3.82 18.98 -14.62
N GLU A 186 3.99 19.89 -13.67
CA GLU A 186 5.03 19.81 -12.65
C GLU A 186 4.81 18.63 -11.69
N PHE A 187 5.91 18.12 -11.12
CA PHE A 187 5.80 17.18 -10.01
C PHE A 187 5.34 17.90 -8.74
N ALA A 188 4.47 17.27 -7.97
CA ALA A 188 3.88 17.86 -6.77
C ALA A 188 4.90 18.03 -5.62
N ASN A 189 5.82 17.08 -5.45
CA ASN A 189 6.85 17.09 -4.41
C ASN A 189 8.11 16.30 -4.85
N PRO A 190 9.24 16.44 -4.13
CA PRO A 190 10.49 15.73 -4.44
C PRO A 190 10.36 14.21 -4.40
N ARG A 191 9.56 13.65 -3.48
CA ARG A 191 9.32 12.21 -3.37
C ARG A 191 8.65 11.63 -4.61
N ASN A 192 7.55 12.25 -5.06
CA ASN A 192 6.86 11.81 -6.28
C ASN A 192 7.75 11.97 -7.52
N ALA A 193 8.57 13.01 -7.56
CA ALA A 193 9.54 13.22 -8.62
C ALA A 193 10.62 12.11 -8.62
N ALA A 194 11.09 11.69 -7.44
CA ALA A 194 12.05 10.58 -7.32
C ALA A 194 11.42 9.26 -7.74
N ALA A 195 10.22 8.93 -7.22
CA ALA A 195 9.50 7.70 -7.54
C ALA A 195 9.16 7.61 -9.04
N GLY A 196 8.60 8.67 -9.63
CA GLY A 196 8.30 8.74 -11.05
C GLY A 196 9.54 8.70 -11.95
N THR A 197 10.69 9.15 -11.44
CA THR A 197 11.97 9.06 -12.16
C THR A 197 12.51 7.63 -12.16
N LEU A 198 12.54 6.96 -11.01
CA LEU A 198 13.03 5.58 -10.91
C LEU A 198 12.19 4.56 -11.69
N ARG A 199 10.97 4.93 -12.07
CA ARG A 199 10.06 4.09 -12.87
C ARG A 199 10.03 4.46 -14.35
N GLN A 200 10.96 5.29 -14.82
CA GLN A 200 11.12 5.56 -16.25
C GLN A 200 11.72 4.33 -16.96
N LEU A 201 11.15 3.98 -18.11
CA LEU A 201 11.69 2.90 -18.94
C LEU A 201 12.97 3.37 -19.67
N ASP A 202 13.10 4.66 -19.95
CA ASP A 202 14.33 5.28 -20.48
C ASP A 202 15.26 5.68 -19.33
N THR A 203 16.34 4.92 -19.15
CA THR A 203 17.33 5.16 -18.10
C THR A 203 18.13 6.46 -18.28
N ALA A 204 18.15 7.05 -19.47
CA ALA A 204 18.80 8.34 -19.71
C ALA A 204 18.09 9.48 -18.95
N VAL A 205 16.77 9.39 -18.82
CA VAL A 205 15.98 10.33 -18.03
C VAL A 205 16.37 10.28 -16.55
N VAL A 206 16.65 9.09 -16.01
CA VAL A 206 17.09 8.93 -14.61
C VAL A 206 18.41 9.64 -14.37
N ALA A 207 19.39 9.44 -15.26
CA ALA A 207 20.70 10.10 -15.17
C ALA A 207 20.61 11.64 -15.16
N GLN A 208 19.69 12.21 -15.94
CA GLN A 208 19.54 13.67 -16.08
C GLN A 208 18.85 14.33 -14.89
N ARG A 209 18.00 13.61 -14.18
CA ARG A 209 17.17 14.19 -13.10
C ARG A 209 17.89 14.38 -11.77
N GLY A 210 19.09 13.79 -11.60
CA GLY A 210 19.96 14.06 -10.46
C GLY A 210 19.37 13.57 -9.13
N LEU A 211 19.00 12.27 -9.08
CA LEU A 211 18.64 11.58 -7.85
C LEU A 211 19.86 11.35 -6.96
N ALA A 212 19.62 11.19 -5.67
CA ALA A 212 20.62 10.84 -4.66
C ALA A 212 20.08 9.76 -3.72
N THR A 213 20.96 9.14 -2.93
CA THR A 213 20.59 8.07 -1.99
C THR A 213 21.18 8.29 -0.60
N PHE A 214 20.46 7.81 0.42
CA PHE A 214 21.02 7.57 1.73
C PHE A 214 20.78 6.11 2.12
N LEU A 215 21.88 5.36 2.31
CA LEU A 215 21.81 3.97 2.77
C LEU A 215 21.90 3.95 4.31
N TYR A 216 21.00 3.20 4.94
CA TYR A 216 20.85 3.24 6.39
C TYR A 216 20.73 1.87 7.06
N GLN A 217 20.76 0.78 6.30
CA GLN A 217 20.62 -0.56 6.86
C GLN A 217 21.38 -1.60 6.05
N GLU A 218 22.10 -2.47 6.72
CA GLU A 218 22.52 -3.76 6.20
C GLU A 218 21.41 -4.79 6.46
N ALA A 219 20.88 -5.41 5.40
CA ALA A 219 19.80 -6.38 5.50
C ALA A 219 20.29 -7.83 5.54
N SER A 220 21.48 -8.09 5.00
CA SER A 220 22.19 -9.35 5.16
C SER A 220 22.76 -9.49 6.59
N PRO A 221 23.15 -10.70 7.04
CA PRO A 221 23.83 -10.86 8.33
C PRO A 221 25.03 -9.94 8.45
N SER A 222 25.08 -9.17 9.55
CA SER A 222 26.12 -8.17 9.80
C SER A 222 27.06 -8.63 10.91
N ASP A 223 28.31 -8.20 10.84
CA ASP A 223 29.32 -8.32 11.91
C ASP A 223 29.35 -7.09 12.83
N ALA A 224 28.62 -6.03 12.48
CA ALA A 224 28.46 -4.85 13.33
C ALA A 224 27.68 -5.21 14.62
N VAL A 225 27.99 -4.55 15.71
CA VAL A 225 27.29 -4.76 16.99
C VAL A 225 26.26 -3.67 17.26
N SER A 226 26.30 -2.55 16.53
CA SER A 226 25.38 -1.45 16.69
C SER A 226 24.95 -0.85 15.35
N GLN A 227 23.78 -0.19 15.34
CA GLN A 227 23.26 0.52 14.18
C GLN A 227 24.21 1.66 13.72
N SER A 228 24.86 2.34 14.68
CA SER A 228 25.87 3.35 14.37
C SER A 228 27.11 2.76 13.69
N GLU A 229 27.52 1.54 14.04
CA GLU A 229 28.58 0.82 13.32
C GLU A 229 28.15 0.39 11.93
N VAL A 230 26.87 0.01 11.73
CA VAL A 230 26.34 -0.27 10.39
C VAL A 230 26.49 0.95 9.50
N LEU A 231 26.11 2.15 9.97
CA LEU A 231 26.27 3.39 9.18
C LEU A 231 27.74 3.63 8.82
N HIS A 232 28.64 3.47 9.77
CA HIS A 232 30.09 3.61 9.52
C HIS A 232 30.63 2.56 8.54
N LYS A 233 30.18 1.31 8.63
CA LYS A 233 30.53 0.24 7.68
C LYS A 233 30.06 0.57 6.27
N LEU A 234 28.82 1.06 6.14
CA LEU A 234 28.28 1.48 4.84
C LEU A 234 29.10 2.61 4.21
N ASP A 235 29.51 3.62 4.99
CA ASP A 235 30.42 4.67 4.52
C ASP A 235 31.76 4.11 4.05
N THR A 236 32.34 3.19 4.80
CA THR A 236 33.64 2.56 4.46
C THR A 236 33.55 1.75 3.15
N LEU A 237 32.37 1.16 2.88
CA LEU A 237 32.09 0.46 1.63
C LEU A 237 31.79 1.39 0.45
N GLY A 238 31.76 2.72 0.67
CA GLY A 238 31.56 3.74 -0.37
C GLY A 238 30.10 4.10 -0.63
N PHE A 239 29.18 3.69 0.24
CA PHE A 239 27.80 4.16 0.19
C PHE A 239 27.67 5.55 0.83
N THR A 240 26.70 6.33 0.36
CA THR A 240 26.36 7.59 1.01
C THR A 240 25.41 7.31 2.18
N THR A 241 25.80 7.66 3.40
CA THR A 241 24.96 7.62 4.59
C THR A 241 24.61 9.04 5.05
N ASN A 242 23.57 9.18 5.83
CA ASN A 242 23.25 10.46 6.46
C ASN A 242 24.02 10.59 7.79
N HIS A 243 24.83 11.65 7.92
CA HIS A 243 25.62 11.89 9.12
C HIS A 243 24.90 12.74 10.17
N ASP A 244 23.71 13.27 9.84
CA ASP A 244 22.87 14.01 10.78
C ASP A 244 22.05 13.03 11.65
N TYR A 245 22.72 12.16 12.38
CA TYR A 245 22.11 11.27 13.37
C TYR A 245 22.53 11.64 14.80
N HIS A 246 21.77 11.18 15.77
CA HIS A 246 22.04 11.43 17.18
C HIS A 246 21.94 10.13 18.01
N LEU A 247 22.94 9.91 18.88
CA LEU A 247 22.89 8.81 19.87
C LEU A 247 22.25 9.33 21.15
N ALA A 248 21.18 8.70 21.59
CA ALA A 248 20.39 9.09 22.74
C ALA A 248 20.35 7.98 23.79
N ASN A 249 20.54 8.35 25.05
CA ASN A 249 20.42 7.42 26.17
C ASN A 249 19.07 7.51 26.89
N THR A 250 18.35 8.61 26.68
CA THR A 250 17.05 8.88 27.29
C THR A 250 16.07 9.31 26.23
N ILE A 251 14.78 9.25 26.58
CA ILE A 251 13.72 9.76 25.71
C ILE A 251 13.73 11.29 25.62
N ASP A 252 14.31 11.97 26.62
CA ASP A 252 14.49 13.41 26.61
C ASP A 252 15.54 13.80 25.56
N ASP A 253 16.68 13.08 25.47
CA ASP A 253 17.68 13.28 24.42
C ASP A 253 17.08 13.08 23.01
N VAL A 254 16.21 12.07 22.86
CA VAL A 254 15.48 11.82 21.60
C VAL A 254 14.61 13.03 21.26
N TRP A 255 13.88 13.56 22.26
CA TRP A 255 12.95 14.65 22.05
C TRP A 255 13.69 15.97 21.70
N GLU A 256 14.79 16.27 22.36
CA GLU A 256 15.62 17.44 22.03
C GLU A 256 16.13 17.38 20.57
N PHE A 257 16.54 16.21 20.10
CA PHE A 257 16.94 16.04 18.71
C PHE A 257 15.77 16.24 17.74
N ILE A 258 14.58 15.75 18.07
CA ILE A 258 13.36 15.96 17.27
C ILE A 258 13.03 17.44 17.15
N GLU A 259 13.02 18.19 18.28
CA GLU A 259 12.72 19.63 18.29
C GLU A 259 13.75 20.41 17.46
N LYS A 260 15.04 20.11 17.65
CA LYS A 260 16.11 20.71 16.84
C LYS A 260 15.91 20.47 15.34
N MET A 261 15.59 19.25 14.93
CA MET A 261 15.42 18.95 13.52
C MET A 261 14.12 19.52 12.94
N ALA A 262 13.06 19.63 13.74
CA ALA A 262 11.81 20.30 13.35
C ALA A 262 12.03 21.78 13.01
N GLU A 263 12.91 22.48 13.74
CA GLU A 263 13.27 23.87 13.49
C GLU A 263 14.15 24.07 12.23
N HIS A 264 14.99 23.09 11.92
CA HIS A 264 16.01 23.21 10.85
C HIS A 264 15.70 22.40 9.60
N ARG A 265 14.57 21.69 9.53
CA ARG A 265 14.22 20.82 8.39
C ARG A 265 14.18 21.54 7.05
N ASP A 266 13.78 22.83 7.05
CA ASP A 266 13.66 23.62 5.84
C ASP A 266 15.03 24.02 5.25
N ASP A 267 16.07 24.09 6.10
CA ASP A 267 17.45 24.39 5.72
C ASP A 267 18.16 23.19 5.05
N LEU A 268 17.63 21.99 5.21
CA LEU A 268 18.21 20.79 4.61
C LEU A 268 18.07 20.82 3.08
N PRO A 269 19.08 20.32 2.33
CA PRO A 269 19.02 20.25 0.87
C PRO A 269 18.09 19.16 0.33
N TYR A 270 17.41 18.44 1.19
CA TYR A 270 16.44 17.37 0.94
C TYR A 270 15.24 17.48 1.90
N GLU A 271 14.17 16.79 1.60
CA GLU A 271 12.98 16.74 2.45
C GLU A 271 13.08 15.60 3.46
N ILE A 272 12.56 15.87 4.68
CA ILE A 272 12.37 14.87 5.74
C ILE A 272 10.95 14.98 6.28
N ASP A 273 10.31 13.84 6.56
CA ASP A 273 8.94 13.78 7.10
C ASP A 273 8.91 13.42 8.59
N GLY A 274 10.09 13.23 9.21
CA GLY A 274 10.21 12.89 10.62
C GLY A 274 11.59 12.44 11.03
N ILE A 275 11.63 11.70 12.14
CA ILE A 275 12.84 11.09 12.72
C ILE A 275 12.58 9.60 12.95
N VAL A 276 13.50 8.74 12.57
CA VAL A 276 13.46 7.31 12.89
C VAL A 276 14.28 7.04 14.13
N ILE A 277 13.65 6.56 15.17
CA ILE A 277 14.28 6.17 16.43
C ILE A 277 14.45 4.65 16.41
N LYS A 278 15.68 4.18 16.53
CA LYS A 278 16.01 2.75 16.56
C LYS A 278 16.78 2.42 17.85
N VAL A 279 16.58 1.24 18.39
CA VAL A 279 17.50 0.68 19.39
C VAL A 279 18.88 0.56 18.74
N ASN A 280 19.93 1.07 19.37
CA ASN A 280 21.25 1.11 18.74
C ASN A 280 21.97 -0.24 18.75
N ASP A 281 21.77 -1.08 19.77
CA ASP A 281 22.37 -2.42 19.90
C ASP A 281 21.64 -3.44 19.01
N LEU A 282 22.35 -4.08 18.07
CA LEU A 282 21.75 -5.01 17.11
C LEU A 282 21.32 -6.34 17.76
N ALA A 283 21.99 -6.81 18.80
CA ALA A 283 21.57 -8.00 19.52
C ALA A 283 20.21 -7.77 20.22
N THR A 284 20.04 -6.60 20.84
CA THR A 284 18.76 -6.17 21.42
C THR A 284 17.67 -6.01 20.35
N GLN A 285 17.99 -5.52 19.14
CA GLN A 285 17.03 -5.47 18.03
C GLN A 285 16.54 -6.87 17.66
N GLU A 286 17.45 -7.85 17.57
CA GLU A 286 17.12 -9.23 17.23
C GLU A 286 16.23 -9.89 18.30
N GLU A 287 16.50 -9.66 19.59
CA GLU A 287 15.71 -10.17 20.70
C GLU A 287 14.29 -9.57 20.73
N LEU A 288 14.15 -8.25 20.54
CA LEU A 288 12.86 -7.56 20.44
C LEU A 288 12.05 -8.02 19.22
N GLY A 289 12.74 -8.33 18.13
CA GLY A 289 12.16 -8.91 16.91
C GLY A 289 11.15 -8.02 16.22
N PHE A 290 10.18 -8.67 15.54
CA PHE A 290 9.22 -8.02 14.66
C PHE A 290 7.79 -8.41 15.03
N THR A 291 6.87 -7.52 14.77
CA THR A 291 5.45 -7.87 14.59
C THR A 291 5.24 -8.37 13.15
N VAL A 292 4.01 -8.74 12.79
CA VAL A 292 3.68 -9.09 11.40
C VAL A 292 4.06 -7.99 10.40
N LYS A 293 4.21 -6.74 10.85
CA LYS A 293 4.36 -5.57 9.97
C LYS A 293 5.57 -4.70 10.22
N ALA A 294 5.96 -4.55 11.49
CA ALA A 294 6.91 -3.55 11.91
C ALA A 294 7.92 -4.14 12.91
N PRO A 295 9.18 -3.64 12.92
CA PRO A 295 10.11 -3.96 13.97
C PRO A 295 9.61 -3.43 15.32
N ARG A 296 9.84 -4.20 16.39
CA ARG A 296 9.50 -3.76 17.76
C ARG A 296 10.55 -2.80 18.34
N TRP A 297 11.73 -2.77 17.73
CA TRP A 297 12.90 -2.01 18.15
C TRP A 297 13.05 -0.64 17.47
N ALA A 298 12.10 -0.28 16.59
CA ALA A 298 12.13 1.01 15.92
C ALA A 298 10.73 1.66 15.87
N VAL A 299 10.72 2.98 15.83
CA VAL A 299 9.54 3.82 15.67
C VAL A 299 9.90 5.04 14.81
N ALA A 300 8.97 5.50 13.98
CA ALA A 300 9.12 6.72 13.19
C ALA A 300 8.28 7.84 13.83
N TYR A 301 8.94 8.87 14.38
CA TYR A 301 8.24 10.09 14.77
C TYR A 301 7.98 10.94 13.53
N LYS A 302 6.75 11.34 13.30
CA LYS A 302 6.34 12.19 12.18
C LYS A 302 6.16 13.63 12.63
N PHE A 303 6.72 14.58 11.87
CA PHE A 303 6.52 16.00 12.14
C PHE A 303 5.06 16.41 11.96
N PRO A 304 4.58 17.44 12.68
CA PRO A 304 3.28 18.02 12.42
C PRO A 304 3.18 18.54 10.99
N ALA A 305 2.03 18.29 10.37
CA ALA A 305 1.75 18.82 9.04
C ALA A 305 1.69 20.36 9.01
N GLU A 306 2.09 20.96 7.89
CA GLU A 306 1.93 22.39 7.67
C GLU A 306 0.44 22.77 7.64
N GLU A 307 0.06 23.85 8.31
CA GLU A 307 -1.30 24.37 8.38
C GLU A 307 -1.40 25.75 7.73
N LYS A 308 -2.44 25.98 6.92
CA LYS A 308 -2.73 27.28 6.29
C LYS A 308 -4.20 27.63 6.36
N GLU A 309 -4.50 28.92 6.40
CA GLU A 309 -5.87 29.42 6.30
C GLU A 309 -6.30 29.51 4.82
N ALA A 310 -7.50 29.01 4.50
CA ALA A 310 -8.14 29.15 3.20
C ALA A 310 -9.65 29.34 3.37
N GLU A 311 -10.30 30.02 2.42
CA GLU A 311 -11.75 30.22 2.40
C GLU A 311 -12.45 29.12 1.62
N ILE A 312 -13.55 28.58 2.13
CA ILE A 312 -14.44 27.65 1.41
C ILE A 312 -15.32 28.43 0.44
N LEU A 313 -15.05 28.30 -0.85
CA LEU A 313 -15.80 28.98 -1.91
C LEU A 313 -17.11 28.25 -2.28
N SER A 314 -17.05 26.92 -2.34
CA SER A 314 -18.18 26.05 -2.64
C SER A 314 -17.88 24.62 -2.19
N VAL A 315 -18.89 23.75 -2.26
CA VAL A 315 -18.73 22.30 -1.98
C VAL A 315 -19.32 21.50 -3.12
N ASP A 316 -18.52 20.58 -3.67
CA ASP A 316 -18.94 19.58 -4.63
C ASP A 316 -19.35 18.30 -3.92
N TRP A 317 -20.45 17.71 -4.35
CA TRP A 317 -20.94 16.42 -3.88
C TRP A 317 -20.76 15.37 -4.97
N THR A 318 -19.87 14.41 -4.77
CA THR A 318 -19.57 13.37 -5.75
C THR A 318 -20.12 12.02 -5.31
N VAL A 319 -20.56 11.20 -6.28
CA VAL A 319 -21.15 9.87 -6.02
C VAL A 319 -20.13 8.81 -6.43
N GLY A 320 -19.67 8.05 -5.45
CA GLY A 320 -18.73 6.95 -5.69
C GLY A 320 -19.43 5.65 -6.12
N ARG A 321 -18.64 4.64 -6.43
CA ARG A 321 -19.03 3.32 -6.93
C ARG A 321 -20.12 2.62 -6.09
N THR A 322 -20.07 2.76 -4.79
CA THR A 322 -21.03 2.15 -3.85
C THR A 322 -22.21 3.05 -3.52
N GLY A 323 -22.37 4.16 -4.26
CA GLY A 323 -23.42 5.15 -4.05
C GLY A 323 -23.11 6.17 -2.95
N VAL A 324 -21.98 6.07 -2.24
CA VAL A 324 -21.60 7.05 -1.22
C VAL A 324 -21.46 8.42 -1.85
N VAL A 325 -22.07 9.42 -1.20
CA VAL A 325 -22.00 10.82 -1.60
C VAL A 325 -20.97 11.52 -0.71
N THR A 326 -19.85 11.93 -1.32
CA THR A 326 -18.71 12.51 -0.62
C THR A 326 -18.62 14.01 -0.89
N PRO A 327 -18.53 14.86 0.15
CA PRO A 327 -18.31 16.30 0.01
C PRO A 327 -16.84 16.66 -0.16
N THR A 328 -16.55 17.56 -1.11
CA THR A 328 -15.22 18.14 -1.32
C THR A 328 -15.34 19.67 -1.36
N ALA A 329 -14.62 20.36 -0.50
CA ALA A 329 -14.57 21.82 -0.51
C ALA A 329 -13.71 22.32 -1.67
N ASN A 330 -14.21 23.30 -2.41
CA ASN A 330 -13.42 24.13 -3.30
C ASN A 330 -12.95 25.36 -2.48
N LEU A 331 -11.65 25.59 -2.46
CA LEU A 331 -11.00 26.57 -1.59
C LEU A 331 -10.42 27.74 -2.39
N SER A 332 -10.28 28.89 -1.73
CA SER A 332 -9.36 29.90 -2.22
C SER A 332 -7.97 29.28 -2.34
N PRO A 333 -7.25 29.46 -3.48
CA PRO A 333 -5.94 28.84 -3.66
C PRO A 333 -4.95 29.26 -2.58
N VAL A 334 -4.30 28.30 -1.95
CA VAL A 334 -3.31 28.51 -0.90
C VAL A 334 -2.07 27.66 -1.15
N GLN A 335 -0.88 28.23 -0.87
CA GLN A 335 0.37 27.49 -0.92
C GLN A 335 0.52 26.66 0.35
N LEU A 336 0.65 25.35 0.21
CA LEU A 336 0.74 24.40 1.31
C LEU A 336 1.71 23.28 0.95
N ALA A 337 2.76 23.11 1.73
CA ALA A 337 3.82 22.13 1.51
C ALA A 337 4.25 22.05 0.03
N GLY A 338 4.68 23.20 -0.54
CA GLY A 338 5.23 23.32 -1.88
C GLY A 338 4.23 23.19 -3.04
N THR A 339 2.93 23.04 -2.80
CA THR A 339 1.91 22.97 -3.88
C THR A 339 0.77 23.95 -3.66
N THR A 340 0.11 24.35 -4.75
CA THR A 340 -1.11 25.16 -4.67
C THR A 340 -2.30 24.24 -4.42
N VAL A 341 -2.94 24.40 -3.25
CA VAL A 341 -4.14 23.68 -2.85
C VAL A 341 -5.37 24.54 -3.13
N SER A 342 -6.33 23.99 -3.87
CA SER A 342 -7.62 24.62 -4.18
C SER A 342 -8.81 23.72 -3.86
N ARG A 343 -8.58 22.51 -3.38
CA ARG A 343 -9.63 21.55 -2.99
C ARG A 343 -9.21 20.81 -1.73
N ALA A 344 -10.17 20.52 -0.83
CA ALA A 344 -9.93 19.72 0.37
C ALA A 344 -11.12 18.80 0.64
N THR A 345 -10.87 17.61 1.15
CA THR A 345 -11.94 16.71 1.55
C THR A 345 -12.67 17.22 2.79
N LEU A 346 -13.98 16.99 2.81
CA LEU A 346 -14.84 17.19 3.98
C LEU A 346 -15.36 15.85 4.53
N HIS A 347 -14.78 14.75 4.10
CA HIS A 347 -15.06 13.38 4.50
C HIS A 347 -16.53 12.96 4.34
N ASN A 348 -17.43 13.44 5.18
CA ASN A 348 -18.84 13.10 5.20
C ASN A 348 -19.69 14.20 5.84
N VAL A 349 -21.00 13.99 5.90
CA VAL A 349 -21.96 14.94 6.46
C VAL A 349 -21.75 15.17 7.96
N ASP A 350 -21.43 14.13 8.71
CA ASP A 350 -21.22 14.22 10.16
C ASP A 350 -19.97 15.03 10.49
N TYR A 351 -18.91 14.88 9.69
CA TYR A 351 -17.70 15.70 9.84
C TYR A 351 -17.98 17.17 9.63
N ILE A 352 -18.81 17.51 8.63
CA ILE A 352 -19.28 18.89 8.39
C ILE A 352 -20.07 19.40 9.58
N ALA A 353 -20.98 18.58 10.11
CA ALA A 353 -21.83 18.94 11.24
C ALA A 353 -21.04 19.09 12.55
N GLU A 354 -20.14 18.14 12.84
CA GLU A 354 -19.30 18.16 14.05
C GLU A 354 -18.41 19.41 14.12
N LYS A 355 -17.83 19.79 12.99
CA LYS A 355 -16.95 20.96 12.89
C LYS A 355 -17.70 22.24 12.53
N ASP A 356 -19.02 22.17 12.38
CA ASP A 356 -19.90 23.28 11.95
C ASP A 356 -19.34 24.03 10.73
N ILE A 357 -18.89 23.28 9.70
CA ILE A 357 -18.28 23.84 8.50
C ILE A 357 -19.36 24.45 7.60
N ARG A 358 -19.15 25.68 7.12
CA ARG A 358 -20.08 26.42 6.28
C ARG A 358 -19.40 26.98 5.03
N ILE A 359 -20.16 27.23 3.97
CA ILE A 359 -19.63 27.93 2.78
C ILE A 359 -19.32 29.37 3.16
N GLY A 360 -18.15 29.86 2.74
CA GLY A 360 -17.64 31.17 3.11
C GLY A 360 -16.87 31.20 4.44
N ASP A 361 -16.68 30.06 5.11
CA ASP A 361 -15.80 29.97 6.27
C ASP A 361 -14.33 30.04 5.86
N THR A 362 -13.54 30.73 6.67
CA THR A 362 -12.09 30.53 6.69
C THR A 362 -11.80 29.28 7.52
N VAL A 363 -11.07 28.36 6.95
CA VAL A 363 -10.73 27.06 7.56
C VAL A 363 -9.22 26.89 7.60
N ILE A 364 -8.75 26.13 8.59
CA ILE A 364 -7.38 25.60 8.58
C ILE A 364 -7.37 24.39 7.66
N VAL A 365 -6.54 24.48 6.63
CA VAL A 365 -6.26 23.40 5.70
C VAL A 365 -4.86 22.87 5.99
N TYR A 366 -4.72 21.60 6.02
CA TYR A 366 -3.46 20.89 6.15
C TYR A 366 -3.38 19.80 5.09
N LYS A 367 -2.19 19.41 4.75
CA LYS A 367 -2.03 18.15 4.03
C LYS A 367 -1.92 17.08 5.08
N ALA A 368 -2.98 16.31 5.22
CA ALA A 368 -2.97 15.15 6.04
C ALA A 368 -2.00 14.14 5.39
N GLY A 369 -0.68 13.96 5.86
CA GLY A 369 0.43 13.11 5.39
C GLY A 369 1.21 13.62 4.20
N ASP A 370 1.32 14.94 4.12
CA ASP A 370 2.03 15.70 3.10
C ASP A 370 1.42 15.64 1.69
N ILE A 371 0.28 14.98 1.47
CA ILE A 371 -0.27 14.82 0.13
C ILE A 371 -1.70 15.32 -0.03
N ILE A 372 -2.70 14.94 0.80
CA ILE A 372 -4.07 15.40 0.57
C ILE A 372 -4.52 16.52 1.49
N PRO A 373 -5.04 17.56 0.85
CA PRO A 373 -5.66 18.65 1.59
C PRO A 373 -6.95 18.20 2.27
N ALA A 374 -7.01 18.40 3.58
CA ALA A 374 -8.21 18.23 4.40
C ALA A 374 -8.46 19.49 5.21
N VAL A 375 -9.70 19.71 5.59
CA VAL A 375 -10.09 20.80 6.49
C VAL A 375 -9.90 20.31 7.93
N LEU A 376 -9.03 20.94 8.70
CA LEU A 376 -8.80 20.57 10.11
C LEU A 376 -9.89 21.14 11.02
N LYS A 377 -10.13 22.46 10.90
CA LYS A 377 -11.09 23.21 11.73
C LYS A 377 -11.49 24.52 11.10
N VAL A 378 -12.59 25.07 11.55
CA VAL A 378 -13.03 26.43 11.20
C VAL A 378 -12.27 27.45 12.04
N VAL A 379 -12.00 28.63 11.48
CA VAL A 379 -11.41 29.78 12.15
C VAL A 379 -12.53 30.73 12.59
N ASP A 380 -13.11 30.48 13.74
CA ASP A 380 -14.33 31.16 14.22
C ASP A 380 -14.22 32.68 14.27
N LYS A 381 -13.02 33.23 14.48
CA LYS A 381 -12.79 34.68 14.55
C LYS A 381 -13.16 35.43 13.27
N TYR A 382 -13.26 34.74 12.12
CA TYR A 382 -13.63 35.33 10.83
C TYR A 382 -15.09 35.06 10.45
N ARG A 383 -15.79 34.22 11.21
CA ARG A 383 -17.19 33.90 10.92
C ARG A 383 -18.11 35.10 11.23
N THR A 384 -18.98 35.42 10.30
CA THR A 384 -19.96 36.51 10.43
C THR A 384 -21.40 36.01 10.19
N THR A 385 -21.79 35.81 8.93
CA THR A 385 -23.18 35.51 8.52
C THR A 385 -23.29 34.23 7.67
N GLN A 386 -22.31 33.36 7.74
CA GLN A 386 -22.31 32.12 6.93
C GLN A 386 -23.47 31.19 7.33
N GLU A 387 -24.24 30.79 6.34
CA GLU A 387 -25.36 29.86 6.52
C GLU A 387 -24.85 28.42 6.64
N PRO A 388 -25.56 27.54 7.39
CA PRO A 388 -25.26 26.14 7.42
C PRO A 388 -25.21 25.52 6.01
N MET A 389 -24.29 24.61 5.78
CA MET A 389 -24.11 23.96 4.49
C MET A 389 -25.35 23.11 4.15
N PRO A 390 -25.96 23.30 2.97
CA PRO A 390 -27.08 22.47 2.57
C PRO A 390 -26.60 21.04 2.27
N VAL A 391 -27.12 20.07 3.02
CA VAL A 391 -26.91 18.64 2.74
C VAL A 391 -27.85 18.21 1.63
N PRO A 392 -27.37 17.58 0.55
CA PRO A 392 -28.23 17.15 -0.54
C PRO A 392 -29.18 16.05 -0.07
N THR A 393 -30.44 16.15 -0.45
CA THR A 393 -31.46 15.12 -0.24
C THR A 393 -31.69 14.27 -1.49
N ILE A 394 -31.20 14.76 -2.63
CA ILE A 394 -31.27 14.08 -3.93
C ILE A 394 -29.85 13.88 -4.49
N CYS A 395 -29.68 12.81 -5.21
CA CYS A 395 -28.40 12.44 -5.83
C CYS A 395 -27.98 13.48 -6.88
N PRO A 396 -26.77 14.04 -6.81
CA PRO A 396 -26.31 15.03 -7.78
C PRO A 396 -26.12 14.46 -9.20
N SER A 397 -26.06 13.12 -9.35
CA SER A 397 -25.89 12.47 -10.65
C SER A 397 -27.19 12.01 -11.29
N CYS A 398 -28.12 11.42 -10.54
CA CYS A 398 -29.31 10.80 -11.08
C CYS A 398 -30.63 11.38 -10.54
N ALA A 399 -30.57 12.41 -9.69
CA ALA A 399 -31.72 13.02 -9.00
C ALA A 399 -32.55 12.04 -8.13
N GLY A 400 -32.10 10.81 -7.92
CA GLY A 400 -32.73 9.84 -7.02
C GLY A 400 -32.59 10.27 -5.56
N ILE A 401 -33.48 9.75 -4.67
CA ILE A 401 -33.45 10.05 -3.24
C ILE A 401 -32.18 9.49 -2.62
N LEU A 402 -31.54 10.29 -1.77
CA LEU A 402 -30.40 9.87 -0.96
C LEU A 402 -30.90 9.32 0.38
N GLN A 403 -30.24 8.30 0.91
CA GLN A 403 -30.59 7.65 2.17
C GLN A 403 -29.36 7.33 3.00
N HIS A 404 -29.53 7.29 4.34
CA HIS A 404 -28.61 6.65 5.25
C HIS A 404 -29.05 5.19 5.46
N TYR A 405 -28.11 4.26 5.48
CA TYR A 405 -28.41 2.93 6.03
C TYR A 405 -28.34 2.99 7.58
N GLU A 406 -29.13 2.13 8.24
CA GLU A 406 -29.33 2.19 9.70
C GLU A 406 -28.03 2.17 10.52
N ASP A 407 -26.95 1.61 9.98
CA ASP A 407 -25.65 1.48 10.65
C ASP A 407 -24.52 2.26 9.98
N GLU A 408 -24.82 3.18 9.02
CA GLU A 408 -23.81 3.91 8.28
C GLU A 408 -23.96 5.43 8.39
N VAL A 409 -22.85 6.12 8.65
CA VAL A 409 -22.74 7.58 8.58
C VAL A 409 -22.88 8.11 7.15
N ALA A 410 -22.56 7.28 6.16
CA ALA A 410 -22.49 7.69 4.77
C ALA A 410 -23.85 7.92 4.15
N LEU A 411 -24.05 9.11 3.55
CA LEU A 411 -25.20 9.41 2.69
C LEU A 411 -25.03 8.69 1.35
N ARG A 412 -26.09 7.99 0.87
CA ARG A 412 -26.00 7.13 -0.33
C ARG A 412 -27.09 7.36 -1.35
N CYS A 413 -26.71 7.29 -2.61
CA CYS A 413 -27.62 7.07 -3.72
C CYS A 413 -27.93 5.57 -3.84
N ILE A 414 -29.19 5.19 -3.66
CA ILE A 414 -29.66 3.79 -3.71
C ILE A 414 -30.06 3.35 -5.12
N ASN A 415 -30.03 4.25 -6.11
CA ASN A 415 -30.39 3.92 -7.48
C ASN A 415 -29.27 3.07 -8.14
N PRO A 416 -29.50 1.78 -8.46
CA PRO A 416 -28.51 0.92 -9.10
C PRO A 416 -28.14 1.37 -10.52
N LEU A 417 -29.00 2.16 -11.16
CA LEU A 417 -28.82 2.73 -12.50
C LEU A 417 -28.24 4.14 -12.47
N CYS A 418 -27.71 4.58 -11.34
CA CYS A 418 -27.07 5.89 -11.23
C CYS A 418 -25.84 5.98 -12.15
N PRO A 419 -25.78 6.96 -13.08
CA PRO A 419 -24.68 7.07 -14.04
C PRO A 419 -23.30 7.09 -13.38
N SER A 420 -23.10 7.87 -12.30
CA SER A 420 -21.84 7.91 -11.58
C SER A 420 -21.46 6.57 -10.96
N GLN A 421 -22.41 5.81 -10.44
CA GLN A 421 -22.15 4.47 -9.92
C GLN A 421 -21.75 3.50 -11.03
N LEU A 422 -22.45 3.54 -12.17
CA LEU A 422 -22.13 2.69 -13.32
C LEU A 422 -20.76 3.01 -13.90
N MET A 423 -20.47 4.28 -14.16
CA MET A 423 -19.14 4.70 -14.61
C MET A 423 -18.03 4.28 -13.63
N SER A 424 -18.21 4.51 -12.33
CA SER A 424 -17.22 4.10 -11.33
C SER A 424 -17.04 2.58 -11.21
N LYS A 425 -18.09 1.78 -11.51
CA LYS A 425 -17.96 0.31 -11.62
C LYS A 425 -17.12 -0.09 -12.83
N LEU A 426 -17.34 0.53 -13.99
CA LEU A 426 -16.55 0.30 -15.21
C LEU A 426 -15.07 0.68 -15.00
N GLU A 427 -14.80 1.82 -14.37
CA GLU A 427 -13.44 2.25 -14.00
C GLU A 427 -12.75 1.23 -13.08
N HIS A 428 -13.47 0.79 -12.03
CA HIS A 428 -12.93 -0.23 -11.12
C HIS A 428 -12.64 -1.53 -11.85
N PHE A 429 -13.54 -1.97 -12.71
CA PHE A 429 -13.36 -3.19 -13.51
C PHE A 429 -12.13 -3.09 -14.42
N ALA A 430 -11.92 -1.95 -15.06
CA ALA A 430 -10.78 -1.70 -15.93
C ALA A 430 -9.46 -1.51 -15.16
N SER A 431 -9.54 -1.26 -13.85
CA SER A 431 -8.37 -0.91 -13.04
C SER A 431 -7.30 -2.00 -13.03
N ARG A 432 -6.06 -1.61 -12.70
CA ARG A 432 -4.87 -2.47 -12.72
C ARG A 432 -5.03 -3.76 -11.91
N ASP A 433 -5.63 -3.68 -10.72
CA ASP A 433 -5.79 -4.83 -9.82
C ASP A 433 -6.96 -5.73 -10.21
N ALA A 434 -7.90 -5.19 -10.98
CA ALA A 434 -8.97 -5.93 -11.62
C ALA A 434 -8.52 -6.44 -13.00
N MET A 435 -9.23 -6.12 -14.05
CA MET A 435 -8.96 -6.65 -15.39
C MET A 435 -7.79 -5.97 -16.13
N ASN A 436 -7.18 -4.93 -15.56
CA ASN A 436 -6.00 -4.23 -16.08
C ASN A 436 -6.10 -3.85 -17.56
N ILE A 437 -7.16 -3.14 -17.92
CA ILE A 437 -7.39 -2.70 -19.30
C ILE A 437 -6.67 -1.36 -19.50
N ALA A 438 -5.43 -1.42 -19.97
CA ALA A 438 -4.60 -0.24 -20.18
C ALA A 438 -5.23 0.72 -21.19
N GLY A 439 -5.35 2.00 -20.79
CA GLY A 439 -5.97 3.05 -21.62
C GLY A 439 -7.47 3.24 -21.38
N LEU A 440 -8.13 2.38 -20.61
CA LEU A 440 -9.55 2.53 -20.24
C LEU A 440 -9.67 3.25 -18.89
N GLY A 441 -9.23 4.50 -18.83
CA GLY A 441 -9.34 5.36 -17.63
C GLY A 441 -10.65 6.16 -17.60
N THR A 442 -10.86 6.94 -16.52
CA THR A 442 -12.05 7.73 -16.22
C THR A 442 -12.62 8.49 -17.42
N SER A 443 -11.79 9.27 -18.12
CA SER A 443 -12.22 10.07 -19.27
C SER A 443 -12.72 9.20 -20.45
N ILE A 444 -12.17 8.02 -20.65
CA ILE A 444 -12.60 7.14 -21.75
C ILE A 444 -13.85 6.38 -21.36
N VAL A 445 -13.95 5.91 -20.11
CA VAL A 445 -15.18 5.30 -19.56
C VAL A 445 -16.35 6.28 -19.67
N GLU A 446 -16.15 7.55 -19.30
CA GLU A 446 -17.17 8.59 -19.42
C GLU A 446 -17.63 8.77 -20.87
N LYS A 447 -16.70 8.87 -21.83
CA LYS A 447 -17.02 8.99 -23.27
C LYS A 447 -17.80 7.79 -23.77
N LEU A 448 -17.37 6.57 -23.45
CA LEU A 448 -18.07 5.33 -23.84
C LEU A 448 -19.48 5.26 -23.25
N PHE A 449 -19.63 5.62 -21.99
CA PHE A 449 -20.94 5.63 -21.31
C PHE A 449 -21.88 6.68 -21.91
N LEU A 450 -21.41 7.91 -22.11
CA LEU A 450 -22.21 9.01 -22.70
C LEU A 450 -22.58 8.74 -24.16
N SER A 451 -21.73 8.04 -24.90
CA SER A 451 -22.02 7.59 -26.28
C SER A 451 -22.91 6.36 -26.33
N GLN A 452 -23.36 5.84 -25.19
CA GLN A 452 -24.20 4.64 -25.07
C GLN A 452 -23.59 3.38 -25.71
N LEU A 453 -22.26 3.34 -25.81
CA LEU A 453 -21.51 2.17 -26.31
C LEU A 453 -21.26 1.12 -25.22
N VAL A 454 -21.26 1.53 -23.94
CA VAL A 454 -21.01 0.65 -22.79
C VAL A 454 -21.95 1.03 -21.65
N HIS A 455 -22.69 0.06 -21.13
CA HIS A 455 -23.61 0.22 -19.99
C HIS A 455 -23.19 -0.66 -18.81
N ASP A 456 -22.54 -1.80 -19.09
CA ASP A 456 -22.00 -2.72 -18.09
C ASP A 456 -20.61 -3.23 -18.49
N VAL A 457 -20.06 -4.13 -17.68
CA VAL A 457 -18.69 -4.63 -17.88
C VAL A 457 -18.57 -5.62 -19.04
N ALA A 458 -19.66 -6.30 -19.45
CA ALA A 458 -19.65 -7.23 -20.58
C ALA A 458 -19.62 -6.47 -21.92
N ASP A 459 -20.27 -5.30 -22.00
CA ASP A 459 -20.26 -4.43 -23.18
C ASP A 459 -18.83 -4.00 -23.56
N ILE A 460 -17.91 -3.85 -22.58
CA ILE A 460 -16.50 -3.50 -22.84
C ILE A 460 -15.87 -4.49 -23.84
N TYR A 461 -16.21 -5.76 -23.72
CA TYR A 461 -15.64 -6.82 -24.54
C TYR A 461 -16.30 -6.97 -25.92
N GLN A 462 -17.42 -6.29 -26.15
CA GLN A 462 -18.13 -6.23 -27.44
C GLN A 462 -17.64 -5.04 -28.29
N LEU A 463 -16.92 -4.08 -27.72
CA LEU A 463 -16.39 -2.92 -28.44
C LEU A 463 -15.49 -3.35 -29.61
N THR A 464 -15.72 -2.72 -30.76
CA THR A 464 -14.85 -2.84 -31.95
C THR A 464 -13.91 -1.63 -32.07
N VAL A 465 -12.87 -1.77 -32.89
CA VAL A 465 -12.00 -0.63 -33.24
C VAL A 465 -12.81 0.51 -33.88
N ALA A 466 -13.85 0.19 -34.66
CA ALA A 466 -14.73 1.19 -35.28
C ALA A 466 -15.51 1.99 -34.23
N ASP A 467 -16.02 1.34 -33.19
CA ASP A 467 -16.72 2.01 -32.09
C ASP A 467 -15.80 2.97 -31.33
N ILE A 468 -14.58 2.52 -31.02
CA ILE A 468 -13.58 3.34 -30.32
C ILE A 468 -13.16 4.55 -31.15
N LEU A 469 -13.10 4.41 -32.47
CA LEU A 469 -12.77 5.51 -33.39
C LEU A 469 -13.85 6.61 -33.44
N THR A 470 -15.10 6.33 -33.01
CA THR A 470 -16.15 7.35 -32.91
C THR A 470 -15.91 8.33 -31.75
N LEU A 471 -15.03 7.99 -30.80
CA LEU A 471 -14.75 8.82 -29.64
C LEU A 471 -13.74 9.93 -29.98
N ASP A 472 -14.04 11.14 -29.52
CA ASP A 472 -13.15 12.28 -29.69
C ASP A 472 -11.75 12.02 -29.12
N GLY A 473 -10.71 12.31 -29.94
CA GLY A 473 -9.30 12.18 -29.55
C GLY A 473 -8.69 10.82 -29.88
N PHE A 474 -9.45 9.84 -30.37
CA PHE A 474 -8.92 8.57 -30.86
C PHE A 474 -8.49 8.66 -32.34
N LYS A 475 -7.40 8.00 -32.65
CA LYS A 475 -6.90 7.72 -34.01
C LYS A 475 -6.66 6.21 -34.11
N GLU A 476 -6.46 5.70 -35.33
CA GLU A 476 -6.29 4.26 -35.60
C GLU A 476 -5.35 3.57 -34.60
N LYS A 477 -4.16 4.14 -34.36
CA LYS A 477 -3.14 3.58 -33.49
C LYS A 477 -3.58 3.50 -32.00
N SER A 478 -4.28 4.52 -31.51
CA SER A 478 -4.77 4.55 -30.11
C SER A 478 -6.00 3.67 -29.93
N ALA A 479 -6.88 3.61 -30.91
CA ALA A 479 -8.06 2.75 -30.90
C ALA A 479 -7.64 1.26 -30.94
N GLU A 480 -6.72 0.90 -31.83
CA GLU A 480 -6.17 -0.44 -31.90
C GLU A 480 -5.49 -0.86 -30.57
N LYS A 481 -4.68 0.04 -29.95
CA LYS A 481 -4.02 -0.22 -28.67
C LYS A 481 -5.03 -0.49 -27.55
N LEU A 482 -6.12 0.30 -27.46
CA LEU A 482 -7.17 0.08 -26.47
C LEU A 482 -7.91 -1.23 -26.73
N TYR A 483 -8.26 -1.50 -27.99
CA TYR A 483 -8.91 -2.76 -28.38
C TYR A 483 -8.07 -3.99 -27.99
N GLN A 484 -6.75 -3.96 -28.29
CA GLN A 484 -5.84 -5.04 -27.92
C GLN A 484 -5.73 -5.19 -26.39
N ALA A 485 -5.73 -4.11 -25.62
CA ALA A 485 -5.73 -4.17 -24.15
C ALA A 485 -7.02 -4.84 -23.62
N ILE A 486 -8.17 -4.52 -24.21
CA ILE A 486 -9.45 -5.17 -23.89
C ILE A 486 -9.38 -6.66 -24.21
N GLN A 487 -8.96 -7.06 -25.42
CA GLN A 487 -8.88 -8.48 -25.80
C GLN A 487 -7.88 -9.26 -24.94
N SER A 488 -6.72 -8.67 -24.63
CA SER A 488 -5.72 -9.31 -23.77
C SER A 488 -6.22 -9.55 -22.36
N SER A 489 -7.09 -8.67 -21.83
CA SER A 489 -7.63 -8.81 -20.48
C SER A 489 -8.55 -10.03 -20.31
N LYS A 490 -9.12 -10.57 -21.40
CA LYS A 490 -9.97 -11.77 -21.37
C LYS A 490 -9.26 -13.00 -20.78
N THR A 491 -7.94 -13.05 -20.90
CA THR A 491 -7.13 -14.18 -20.41
C THR A 491 -6.67 -14.02 -18.96
N ASN A 492 -7.06 -12.95 -18.27
CA ASN A 492 -6.73 -12.75 -16.87
C ASN A 492 -7.35 -13.85 -15.99
N SER A 493 -6.71 -14.15 -14.87
CA SER A 493 -7.18 -15.12 -13.89
C SER A 493 -8.45 -14.65 -13.16
N ALA A 494 -9.34 -15.56 -12.82
CA ALA A 494 -10.69 -15.29 -12.34
C ALA A 494 -10.75 -14.50 -11.01
N GLU A 495 -9.71 -14.55 -10.16
CA GLU A 495 -9.69 -13.72 -8.94
C GLU A 495 -9.65 -12.23 -9.26
N ARG A 496 -9.04 -11.84 -10.36
CA ARG A 496 -9.02 -10.46 -10.85
C ARG A 496 -10.39 -10.04 -11.36
N LEU A 497 -11.08 -10.95 -12.05
CA LEU A 497 -12.45 -10.75 -12.51
C LEU A 497 -13.40 -10.60 -11.30
N LEU A 498 -13.31 -11.50 -10.32
CA LEU A 498 -14.12 -11.44 -9.10
C LEU A 498 -13.94 -10.11 -8.35
N PHE A 499 -12.68 -9.66 -8.21
CA PHE A 499 -12.39 -8.35 -7.65
C PHE A 499 -12.96 -7.22 -8.50
N GLY A 500 -12.85 -7.33 -9.82
CA GLY A 500 -13.37 -6.35 -10.79
C GLY A 500 -14.89 -6.19 -10.76
N LEU A 501 -15.65 -7.25 -10.46
CA LEU A 501 -17.11 -7.18 -10.28
C LEU A 501 -17.51 -6.27 -9.11
N GLY A 502 -16.58 -5.96 -8.20
CA GLY A 502 -16.77 -4.94 -7.17
C GLY A 502 -17.80 -5.31 -6.11
N ILE A 503 -17.94 -6.59 -5.81
CA ILE A 503 -18.84 -7.10 -4.76
C ILE A 503 -18.44 -6.48 -3.43
N ARG A 504 -19.43 -5.98 -2.68
CA ARG A 504 -19.19 -5.34 -1.39
C ARG A 504 -18.46 -6.28 -0.44
N HIS A 505 -17.49 -5.79 0.30
CA HIS A 505 -16.62 -6.52 1.23
C HIS A 505 -15.66 -7.54 0.58
N VAL A 506 -15.65 -7.69 -0.75
CA VAL A 506 -14.79 -8.61 -1.47
C VAL A 506 -13.63 -7.85 -2.10
N GLY A 507 -12.49 -7.81 -1.41
CA GLY A 507 -11.25 -7.23 -1.89
C GLY A 507 -10.39 -8.25 -2.67
N SER A 508 -9.26 -7.80 -3.23
CA SER A 508 -8.38 -8.66 -4.04
C SER A 508 -7.87 -9.91 -3.29
N LYS A 509 -7.57 -9.78 -1.99
CA LYS A 509 -7.14 -10.91 -1.15
C LYS A 509 -8.27 -11.93 -0.95
N ALA A 510 -9.48 -11.46 -0.62
CA ALA A 510 -10.64 -12.34 -0.48
C ALA A 510 -10.95 -13.04 -1.80
N SER A 511 -10.90 -12.32 -2.93
CA SER A 511 -11.09 -12.89 -4.27
C SER A 511 -10.08 -14.01 -4.55
N LYS A 512 -8.82 -13.82 -4.16
CA LYS A 512 -7.77 -14.84 -4.32
C LYS A 512 -8.08 -16.08 -3.47
N ILE A 513 -8.33 -15.94 -2.17
CA ILE A 513 -8.67 -17.05 -1.27
C ILE A 513 -9.86 -17.85 -1.80
N LEU A 514 -10.90 -17.14 -2.26
CA LEU A 514 -12.09 -17.78 -2.81
C LEU A 514 -11.77 -18.60 -4.07
N LEU A 515 -11.05 -18.02 -5.01
CA LEU A 515 -10.76 -18.72 -6.27
C LEU A 515 -9.68 -19.80 -6.12
N GLU A 516 -8.78 -19.70 -5.16
CA GLU A 516 -7.87 -20.80 -4.75
C GLU A 516 -8.66 -22.01 -4.26
N LYS A 517 -9.77 -21.80 -3.55
CA LYS A 517 -10.62 -22.88 -3.03
C LYS A 517 -11.58 -23.44 -4.08
N PHE A 518 -12.30 -22.56 -4.79
CA PHE A 518 -13.39 -23.00 -5.67
C PHE A 518 -12.95 -23.26 -7.13
N GLY A 519 -11.77 -22.81 -7.53
CA GLY A 519 -11.16 -23.04 -8.85
C GLY A 519 -11.73 -22.16 -9.97
N ASP A 520 -13.02 -21.82 -9.93
CA ASP A 520 -13.68 -20.98 -10.93
C ASP A 520 -14.88 -20.19 -10.34
N LEU A 521 -15.34 -19.17 -11.08
CA LEU A 521 -16.46 -18.34 -10.67
C LEU A 521 -17.81 -19.06 -10.67
N GLU A 522 -18.02 -20.05 -11.53
CA GLU A 522 -19.28 -20.80 -11.57
C GLU A 522 -19.42 -21.70 -10.33
N SER A 523 -18.32 -22.32 -9.90
CA SER A 523 -18.25 -23.09 -8.67
C SER A 523 -18.48 -22.22 -7.44
N LEU A 524 -17.84 -21.06 -7.38
CA LEU A 524 -18.06 -20.06 -6.33
C LEU A 524 -19.52 -19.58 -6.29
N ALA A 525 -20.12 -19.30 -7.43
CA ALA A 525 -21.52 -18.84 -7.51
C ALA A 525 -22.54 -19.85 -6.98
N ARG A 526 -22.20 -21.14 -6.97
CA ARG A 526 -23.02 -22.24 -6.43
C ARG A 526 -22.72 -22.57 -4.97
N ALA A 527 -21.68 -21.99 -4.39
CA ALA A 527 -21.25 -22.27 -3.03
C ALA A 527 -22.26 -21.72 -2.00
N ASP A 528 -22.46 -22.47 -0.93
CA ASP A 528 -23.29 -22.02 0.20
C ASP A 528 -22.51 -21.08 1.13
N GLN A 529 -23.25 -20.29 1.92
CA GLN A 529 -22.70 -19.27 2.81
C GLN A 529 -21.78 -19.86 3.88
N ASP A 530 -22.12 -21.03 4.44
CA ASP A 530 -21.35 -21.62 5.53
C ASP A 530 -20.01 -22.16 5.04
N THR A 531 -19.99 -22.76 3.86
CA THR A 531 -18.74 -23.17 3.20
C THR A 531 -17.82 -22.00 2.96
N ILE A 532 -18.32 -20.88 2.44
CA ILE A 532 -17.52 -19.65 2.23
C ILE A 532 -17.02 -19.08 3.57
N ALA A 533 -17.89 -19.00 4.56
CA ALA A 533 -17.55 -18.44 5.88
C ALA A 533 -16.54 -19.30 6.67
N SER A 534 -16.41 -20.58 6.34
CA SER A 534 -15.46 -21.50 6.98
C SER A 534 -14.01 -21.30 6.51
N LEU A 535 -13.79 -20.58 5.42
CA LEU A 535 -12.45 -20.32 4.88
C LEU A 535 -11.67 -19.38 5.80
N GLU A 536 -10.41 -19.70 6.06
CA GLU A 536 -9.55 -18.88 6.91
C GLU A 536 -9.40 -17.47 6.31
N GLY A 537 -9.69 -16.47 7.13
CA GLY A 537 -9.65 -15.06 6.74
C GLY A 537 -10.92 -14.54 6.06
N LEU A 538 -11.97 -15.35 5.94
CA LEU A 538 -13.29 -14.92 5.45
C LEU A 538 -14.34 -15.09 6.55
N GLY A 539 -15.17 -14.07 6.72
CA GLY A 539 -16.25 -14.09 7.73
C GLY A 539 -17.65 -14.13 7.11
N GLN A 540 -18.67 -14.22 7.97
CA GLN A 540 -20.10 -14.27 7.59
C GLN A 540 -20.53 -13.10 6.71
N VAL A 541 -19.95 -11.89 6.90
CA VAL A 541 -20.27 -10.69 6.13
C VAL A 541 -19.86 -10.85 4.67
N ILE A 542 -18.64 -11.33 4.42
CA ILE A 542 -18.13 -11.59 3.07
C ILE A 542 -18.94 -12.71 2.41
N ALA A 543 -19.16 -13.82 3.14
CA ALA A 543 -19.94 -14.95 2.65
C ALA A 543 -21.35 -14.53 2.22
N LYS A 544 -22.04 -13.76 3.06
CA LYS A 544 -23.36 -13.20 2.77
C LYS A 544 -23.33 -12.28 1.54
N SER A 545 -22.31 -11.44 1.41
CA SER A 545 -22.18 -10.53 0.24
C SER A 545 -22.06 -11.30 -1.06
N ILE A 546 -21.26 -12.37 -1.09
CA ILE A 546 -21.04 -13.22 -2.26
C ILE A 546 -22.33 -13.98 -2.63
N THR A 547 -22.93 -14.69 -1.68
CA THR A 547 -24.14 -15.47 -1.93
C THR A 547 -25.30 -14.58 -2.36
N THR A 548 -25.47 -13.40 -1.75
CA THR A 548 -26.48 -12.43 -2.14
C THR A 548 -26.23 -11.90 -3.55
N TYR A 549 -25.00 -11.61 -3.91
CA TYR A 549 -24.65 -11.13 -5.25
C TYR A 549 -24.98 -12.16 -6.33
N PHE A 550 -24.47 -13.39 -6.19
CA PHE A 550 -24.67 -14.44 -7.20
C PHE A 550 -26.10 -15.02 -7.22
N ALA A 551 -26.89 -14.85 -6.15
CA ALA A 551 -28.31 -15.19 -6.17
C ALA A 551 -29.13 -14.24 -7.02
N SER A 552 -28.62 -13.05 -7.39
CA SER A 552 -29.33 -12.10 -8.21
C SER A 552 -29.36 -12.52 -9.68
N GLN A 553 -30.50 -12.33 -10.35
CA GLN A 553 -30.67 -12.63 -11.77
C GLN A 553 -29.67 -11.84 -12.63
N GLY A 554 -29.39 -10.57 -12.27
CA GLY A 554 -28.44 -9.74 -13.00
C GLY A 554 -27.00 -10.25 -12.94
N ALA A 555 -26.56 -10.82 -11.79
CA ALA A 555 -25.21 -11.39 -11.67
C ALA A 555 -25.09 -12.69 -12.48
N GLN A 556 -26.13 -13.53 -12.51
CA GLN A 556 -26.14 -14.75 -13.31
C GLN A 556 -26.08 -14.42 -14.81
N GLN A 557 -26.92 -13.48 -15.25
CA GLN A 557 -26.90 -13.01 -16.64
C GLN A 557 -25.53 -12.43 -17.03
N LEU A 558 -24.93 -11.61 -16.16
CA LEU A 558 -23.61 -11.03 -16.41
C LEU A 558 -22.52 -12.09 -16.54
N LEU A 559 -22.55 -13.17 -15.71
CA LEU A 559 -21.60 -14.27 -15.84
C LEU A 559 -21.75 -14.99 -17.19
N ASP A 560 -23.00 -15.23 -17.65
CA ASP A 560 -23.27 -15.86 -18.94
C ASP A 560 -22.76 -14.98 -20.09
N GLU A 561 -23.02 -13.66 -20.05
CA GLU A 561 -22.52 -12.70 -21.03
C GLU A 561 -20.99 -12.63 -21.07
N LEU A 562 -20.32 -12.59 -19.92
CA LEU A 562 -18.85 -12.61 -19.84
C LEU A 562 -18.27 -13.91 -20.44
N LYS A 563 -18.93 -15.04 -20.21
CA LYS A 563 -18.54 -16.33 -20.78
C LYS A 563 -18.73 -16.34 -22.29
N GLU A 564 -19.86 -15.81 -22.80
CA GLU A 564 -20.14 -15.73 -24.24
C GLU A 564 -19.12 -14.86 -24.99
N VAL A 565 -18.68 -13.74 -24.39
CA VAL A 565 -17.63 -12.88 -24.98
C VAL A 565 -16.22 -13.43 -24.77
N GLY A 566 -16.07 -14.58 -24.12
CA GLY A 566 -14.81 -15.32 -24.00
C GLY A 566 -13.89 -14.85 -22.88
N VAL A 567 -14.42 -14.26 -21.82
CA VAL A 567 -13.63 -13.91 -20.60
C VAL A 567 -13.36 -15.17 -19.78
N ASN A 568 -12.13 -15.33 -19.32
CA ASN A 568 -11.74 -16.48 -18.50
C ASN A 568 -12.40 -16.42 -17.11
N LEU A 569 -13.12 -17.49 -16.75
CA LEU A 569 -13.78 -17.65 -15.45
C LEU A 569 -13.02 -18.57 -14.50
N ALA A 570 -11.89 -19.15 -14.94
CA ALA A 570 -11.08 -20.09 -14.16
C ALA A 570 -9.91 -19.38 -13.46
N TYR A 571 -9.57 -19.86 -12.27
CA TYR A 571 -8.38 -19.46 -11.55
C TYR A 571 -7.14 -20.07 -12.21
N LEU A 572 -6.13 -19.24 -12.52
CA LEU A 572 -4.91 -19.67 -13.20
C LEU A 572 -3.71 -19.85 -12.26
N GLY A 573 -3.89 -19.63 -10.95
CA GLY A 573 -2.88 -19.92 -9.94
C GLY A 573 -2.83 -21.40 -9.55
N GLN A 574 -1.93 -21.74 -8.62
CA GLN A 574 -1.91 -23.09 -8.06
C GLN A 574 -3.11 -23.26 -7.12
N VAL A 575 -3.98 -24.20 -7.45
CA VAL A 575 -5.07 -24.64 -6.54
C VAL A 575 -4.43 -25.51 -5.46
N ALA A 576 -4.76 -25.27 -4.18
CA ALA A 576 -4.30 -26.11 -3.09
C ALA A 576 -4.84 -27.52 -3.29
N ASP A 577 -3.96 -28.49 -3.49
CA ASP A 577 -4.35 -29.91 -3.58
C ASP A 577 -4.68 -30.39 -2.17
N GLU A 578 -5.97 -30.61 -1.90
CA GLU A 578 -6.44 -31.15 -0.60
C GLU A 578 -5.89 -32.54 -0.28
N ASN A 579 -5.41 -33.26 -1.28
CA ASN A 579 -4.76 -34.56 -1.14
C ASN A 579 -3.23 -34.47 -1.05
N ALA A 580 -2.65 -33.31 -1.02
CA ALA A 580 -1.22 -33.15 -0.85
C ALA A 580 -0.76 -33.70 0.50
N ALA A 581 0.44 -34.29 0.53
CA ALA A 581 0.95 -35.05 1.67
C ALA A 581 1.01 -34.28 3.01
N LEU A 582 1.06 -32.95 2.95
CA LEU A 582 1.17 -32.06 4.11
C LEU A 582 0.00 -31.05 4.19
N SER A 583 -1.11 -31.34 3.50
CA SER A 583 -2.27 -30.44 3.46
C SER A 583 -2.78 -30.13 4.87
N GLY A 584 -2.93 -28.82 5.17
CA GLY A 584 -3.40 -28.33 6.48
C GLY A 584 -2.39 -28.41 7.63
N MET A 585 -1.15 -28.90 7.40
CA MET A 585 -0.12 -28.95 8.43
C MET A 585 0.64 -27.63 8.53
N THR A 586 0.85 -27.14 9.74
CA THR A 586 1.79 -26.03 10.00
C THR A 586 3.18 -26.60 10.24
N VAL A 587 4.13 -26.26 9.36
CA VAL A 587 5.51 -26.74 9.40
C VAL A 587 6.46 -25.60 9.69
N VAL A 588 7.49 -25.82 10.53
CA VAL A 588 8.52 -24.83 10.82
C VAL A 588 9.89 -25.37 10.39
N LEU A 589 10.61 -24.58 9.60
CA LEU A 589 12.00 -24.84 9.24
C LEU A 589 12.94 -24.20 10.27
N THR A 590 13.89 -24.96 10.81
CA THR A 590 14.90 -24.46 11.77
C THR A 590 16.29 -25.01 11.47
N GLY A 591 17.33 -24.29 11.89
CA GLY A 591 18.71 -24.68 11.61
C GLY A 591 19.16 -24.38 10.17
N LYS A 592 20.41 -24.73 9.87
CA LYS A 592 21.02 -24.59 8.55
C LYS A 592 20.75 -25.87 7.74
N LEU A 593 20.09 -25.71 6.60
CA LEU A 593 19.92 -26.79 5.64
C LEU A 593 21.19 -26.89 4.79
N GLU A 594 21.71 -28.11 4.58
CA GLU A 594 22.98 -28.36 3.88
C GLU A 594 22.79 -28.77 2.43
N ARG A 595 21.63 -29.37 2.09
CA ARG A 595 21.37 -29.98 0.79
C ARG A 595 20.46 -29.17 -0.11
N MET A 596 19.62 -28.32 0.47
CA MET A 596 18.77 -27.40 -0.29
C MET A 596 18.73 -26.01 0.35
N LYS A 597 18.49 -25.00 -0.46
CA LYS A 597 18.32 -23.64 0.08
C LYS A 597 17.01 -23.55 0.86
N ARG A 598 17.00 -22.74 1.93
CA ARG A 598 15.82 -22.57 2.79
C ARG A 598 14.54 -22.19 2.02
N ASN A 599 14.68 -21.36 0.96
CA ASN A 599 13.56 -20.97 0.12
C ASN A 599 13.08 -22.12 -0.77
N GLU A 600 13.95 -23.01 -1.22
CA GLU A 600 13.60 -24.22 -1.96
C GLU A 600 12.86 -25.21 -1.05
N ALA A 601 13.36 -25.40 0.17
CA ALA A 601 12.71 -26.21 1.21
C ALA A 601 11.31 -25.69 1.54
N LYS A 602 11.18 -24.35 1.68
CA LYS A 602 9.90 -23.69 1.93
C LYS A 602 8.95 -23.90 0.76
N ALA A 603 9.39 -23.62 -0.47
CA ALA A 603 8.56 -23.79 -1.67
C ALA A 603 8.12 -25.26 -1.86
N LYS A 604 9.00 -26.22 -1.56
CA LYS A 604 8.66 -27.65 -1.61
C LYS A 604 7.58 -28.02 -0.58
N LEU A 605 7.71 -27.56 0.66
CA LEU A 605 6.69 -27.80 1.70
C LEU A 605 5.34 -27.14 1.34
N GLU A 606 5.38 -25.91 0.83
CA GLU A 606 4.17 -25.21 0.38
C GLU A 606 3.51 -25.87 -0.82
N SER A 607 4.29 -26.41 -1.78
CA SER A 607 3.75 -27.18 -2.90
C SER A 607 3.10 -28.51 -2.47
N LEU A 608 3.48 -29.02 -1.29
CA LEU A 608 2.88 -30.21 -0.66
C LEU A 608 1.70 -29.84 0.28
N GLY A 609 1.23 -28.59 0.26
CA GLY A 609 0.06 -28.13 1.00
C GLY A 609 0.35 -27.69 2.45
N ALA A 610 1.63 -27.60 2.87
CA ALA A 610 1.96 -27.15 4.21
C ALA A 610 1.91 -25.63 4.35
N ASN A 611 1.48 -25.15 5.52
CA ASN A 611 1.66 -23.76 5.93
C ASN A 611 3.02 -23.61 6.63
N VAL A 612 4.00 -22.94 5.98
CA VAL A 612 5.35 -22.81 6.55
C VAL A 612 5.43 -21.58 7.45
N ALA A 613 5.48 -21.81 8.76
CA ALA A 613 5.52 -20.76 9.79
C ALA A 613 6.95 -20.40 10.20
N GLY A 614 7.14 -19.12 10.59
CA GLY A 614 8.43 -18.61 11.04
C GLY A 614 8.80 -18.98 12.49
N SER A 615 7.84 -19.40 13.32
CA SER A 615 8.06 -19.68 14.75
C SER A 615 7.30 -20.93 15.20
N VAL A 616 7.84 -21.63 16.22
CA VAL A 616 7.22 -22.81 16.82
C VAL A 616 6.17 -22.38 17.85
N SER A 617 4.96 -22.93 17.74
CA SER A 617 3.84 -22.70 18.65
C SER A 617 3.05 -23.99 18.87
N LYS A 618 2.04 -23.98 19.74
CA LYS A 618 1.12 -25.12 19.95
C LYS A 618 0.33 -25.52 18.70
N LYS A 619 0.30 -24.65 17.66
CA LYS A 619 -0.34 -24.92 16.38
C LYS A 619 0.63 -25.55 15.36
N THR A 620 1.91 -25.70 15.69
CA THR A 620 2.91 -26.32 14.80
C THR A 620 2.74 -27.83 14.84
N ASN A 621 2.57 -28.44 13.68
CA ASN A 621 2.40 -29.90 13.54
C ASN A 621 3.74 -30.60 13.34
N LEU A 622 4.70 -29.95 12.65
CA LEU A 622 5.95 -30.55 12.27
C LEU A 622 7.08 -29.51 12.28
N VAL A 623 8.27 -29.90 12.70
CA VAL A 623 9.49 -29.11 12.57
C VAL A 623 10.49 -29.85 11.71
N VAL A 624 10.99 -29.21 10.65
CA VAL A 624 12.10 -29.72 9.87
C VAL A 624 13.38 -29.03 10.35
N ALA A 625 14.31 -29.80 10.92
CA ALA A 625 15.52 -29.33 11.55
C ALA A 625 16.76 -29.67 10.70
N GLY A 626 17.51 -28.62 10.31
CA GLY A 626 18.86 -28.74 9.79
C GLY A 626 19.91 -28.76 10.90
N THR A 627 21.18 -28.60 10.52
CA THR A 627 22.29 -28.45 11.48
C THR A 627 22.17 -27.12 12.23
N ASP A 628 22.70 -27.07 13.47
CA ASP A 628 22.69 -25.88 14.34
C ASP A 628 21.27 -25.30 14.60
N ALA A 629 20.28 -26.18 14.73
CA ALA A 629 18.92 -25.79 15.04
C ALA A 629 18.76 -25.34 16.50
N GLY A 630 18.79 -24.04 16.73
CA GLY A 630 18.80 -23.38 18.06
C GLY A 630 17.46 -23.47 18.83
N SER A 631 17.04 -22.33 19.41
CA SER A 631 15.87 -22.22 20.32
C SER A 631 14.56 -22.80 19.79
N LYS A 632 14.33 -22.79 18.49
CA LYS A 632 13.12 -23.36 17.88
C LYS A 632 13.04 -24.89 17.99
N LEU A 633 14.19 -25.59 17.91
CA LEU A 633 14.26 -27.02 18.10
C LEU A 633 13.97 -27.39 19.57
N ALA A 634 14.57 -26.67 20.52
CA ALA A 634 14.32 -26.87 21.94
C ALA A 634 12.85 -26.67 22.27
N LYS A 635 12.22 -25.61 21.72
CA LYS A 635 10.79 -25.35 21.92
C LYS A 635 9.88 -26.40 21.28
N ALA A 636 10.28 -26.96 20.14
CA ALA A 636 9.53 -28.07 19.53
C ALA A 636 9.57 -29.33 20.40
N GLN A 637 10.73 -29.64 20.98
CA GLN A 637 10.92 -30.76 21.92
C GLN A 637 10.08 -30.55 23.19
N GLU A 638 10.08 -29.33 23.75
CA GLU A 638 9.28 -28.99 24.92
C GLU A 638 7.77 -29.16 24.67
N LEU A 639 7.30 -28.79 23.46
CA LEU A 639 5.90 -28.89 23.08
C LEU A 639 5.52 -30.28 22.54
N GLY A 640 6.44 -31.24 22.44
CA GLY A 640 6.20 -32.58 21.94
C GLY A 640 5.86 -32.62 20.44
N ILE A 641 6.32 -31.65 19.66
CA ILE A 641 6.04 -31.55 18.22
C ILE A 641 6.94 -32.51 17.46
N GLU A 642 6.44 -33.15 16.43
CA GLU A 642 7.19 -34.06 15.56
C GLU A 642 8.34 -33.32 14.87
N ILE A 643 9.56 -33.89 14.90
CA ILE A 643 10.74 -33.31 14.31
C ILE A 643 11.27 -34.26 13.22
N LYS A 644 11.52 -33.72 12.04
CA LYS A 644 12.16 -34.39 10.91
C LYS A 644 13.45 -33.70 10.53
N ASP A 645 14.32 -34.41 9.84
CA ASP A 645 15.55 -33.88 9.27
C ASP A 645 15.38 -33.43 7.81
N GLU A 646 16.41 -32.83 7.25
CA GLU A 646 16.45 -32.39 5.87
C GLU A 646 16.33 -33.56 4.89
N ALA A 647 16.88 -34.75 5.22
CA ALA A 647 16.81 -35.94 4.38
C ALA A 647 15.36 -36.43 4.22
N TRP A 648 14.54 -36.30 5.25
CA TRP A 648 13.11 -36.56 5.16
C TRP A 648 12.43 -35.65 4.14
N LEU A 649 12.76 -34.33 4.18
CA LEU A 649 12.19 -33.36 3.25
C LEU A 649 12.59 -33.63 1.79
N GLU A 650 13.80 -34.12 1.55
CA GLU A 650 14.25 -34.49 0.20
C GLU A 650 13.44 -35.65 -0.39
N ASN A 651 13.03 -36.60 0.45
CA ASN A 651 12.34 -37.82 0.05
C ASN A 651 10.81 -37.66 -0.05
N LEU A 652 10.25 -36.50 0.24
CA LEU A 652 8.87 -36.14 -0.03
C LEU A 652 8.69 -35.76 -1.50
#